data_c180d0fa7559b78cfed0612cfdb775a4
#
_entry.id   c180d0fa7559b78cfed0612cfdb775a4
#
_cell.length_a   1.000
_cell.length_b   1.000
_cell.length_c   1.000
_cell.angle_alpha   90.00
_cell.angle_beta   90.00
_cell.angle_gamma   90.00
#
_symmetry.space_group_name_H-M   'P 1'
#
loop_
_entity.id
_entity.type
_entity.pdbx_description
1 polymer ?
#
loop_
_entity_poly.entity_id
_entity_poly.type
_entity_poly.pdbx_seq_one_letter_code
_entity_poly.pdbx_strand_id
1 'polypeptide(L)'
;MKTKKKMMSLLLAVCMVLTLMPTTALAEESTVDTWDGSADTSWYTEHESDDEYHITTAEQLAGLAQLVNDKTTSTSFAGKKIYLDNDLDLSGHQWSPIGTGSNHANFFAGVLEGQNHKIMNLYHHTAENDFRNGLFGIVSDGGTIKNLFVLDADIVSNDDSLLAGILADWVNAGTVENCYTSGKIENNKGHKFLGGLIGQCTAGTQVRGCGTDANVVSTFTGEDCDTVGGLIGQWETSTGDSRITDCWFGGTVSCQNKDSAVGGILGANFDFRGEPGVKIENCMMATKNITCSEPGNITWITAAVTVPVKNCIWPDTPPDGVTLDEETYPAHKGTYLAVTKLVVDLNAGTASADPTFDQFACGKVVSNFTSTDVLTGLQTNASQGITWVVGVKHPTFGWDVYNIPADYTAVDAALTKVNDLNKSEYKNFSAVEDAVKAVNRTKSKAQQEEVDAMAKAIEDAIAALEKKPASSGGSYVPVQKPEIITGEGGKTDLTDHGSTLVITPDAGMQIEKVLVNGKEVKVSDHKVKGLKTGDKVEVTFSRIPPTKAQIDKAIKTSAGNLKLTVRTSKTPKKNIKAVVKQDAALKSLLREVKEAGYTVKYKFYRSESKKSGYAARLTKTTGVYLNTEGQANAKYYYKAKLQILDQDGKLLAETALRQCRFGVRIWTKGEK
;
A
#
# COMPACT_ATOMS: atom_id res chain seq x y z
N MET A 1 17.89 -50.88 -19.52
CA MET A 1 17.92 -50.23 -20.85
C MET A 1 16.54 -49.69 -21.32
N LYS A 2 15.40 -50.20 -20.86
CA LYS A 2 14.06 -49.73 -21.31
C LYS A 2 13.62 -48.39 -20.71
N THR A 3 14.11 -48.00 -19.54
CA THR A 3 13.75 -46.75 -18.85
C THR A 3 14.46 -45.53 -19.41
N LYS A 4 15.71 -45.66 -19.86
CA LYS A 4 16.47 -44.56 -20.50
C LYS A 4 15.92 -44.18 -21.87
N LYS A 5 15.36 -45.16 -22.64
CA LYS A 5 14.72 -44.86 -23.94
C LYS A 5 13.40 -44.11 -23.81
N LYS A 6 12.61 -44.31 -22.72
CA LYS A 6 11.38 -43.56 -22.49
C LYS A 6 11.64 -42.10 -22.06
N MET A 7 12.69 -41.85 -21.24
CA MET A 7 13.07 -40.49 -20.87
C MET A 7 13.65 -39.69 -22.06
N MET A 8 14.41 -40.34 -22.94
CA MET A 8 14.96 -39.67 -24.12
C MET A 8 13.91 -39.40 -25.20
N SER A 9 12.86 -40.23 -25.27
CA SER A 9 11.68 -39.99 -26.11
C SER A 9 10.81 -38.84 -25.60
N LEU A 10 10.69 -38.69 -24.28
CA LEU A 10 9.96 -37.57 -23.68
C LEU A 10 10.72 -36.23 -23.84
N LEU A 11 12.04 -36.25 -23.71
CA LEU A 11 12.87 -35.06 -23.95
C LEU A 11 12.87 -34.63 -25.44
N LEU A 12 12.85 -35.60 -26.39
CA LEU A 12 12.71 -35.29 -27.81
C LEU A 12 11.33 -34.76 -28.18
N ALA A 13 10.27 -35.22 -27.52
CA ALA A 13 8.91 -34.73 -27.73
C ALA A 13 8.72 -33.28 -27.21
N VAL A 14 9.38 -32.95 -26.08
CA VAL A 14 9.38 -31.56 -25.54
C VAL A 14 10.22 -30.63 -26.44
N CYS A 15 11.35 -31.09 -27.01
CA CYS A 15 12.11 -30.30 -27.97
C CYS A 15 11.41 -30.15 -29.33
N MET A 16 10.57 -31.10 -29.76
CA MET A 16 9.81 -30.97 -31.03
C MET A 16 8.56 -30.10 -30.89
N VAL A 17 7.97 -29.96 -29.70
CA VAL A 17 6.87 -29.02 -29.48
C VAL A 17 7.33 -27.57 -29.47
N LEU A 18 8.59 -27.34 -29.07
CA LEU A 18 9.24 -26.01 -29.15
C LEU A 18 9.65 -25.57 -30.57
N THR A 19 9.66 -26.48 -31.57
CA THR A 19 10.05 -26.15 -32.95
C THR A 19 8.89 -26.12 -33.95
N LEU A 20 7.64 -26.33 -33.48
CA LEU A 20 6.45 -26.31 -34.32
C LEU A 20 5.44 -25.22 -33.87
N MET A 21 5.91 -24.18 -33.22
CA MET A 21 5.07 -22.95 -33.10
C MET A 21 5.06 -22.28 -34.49
N PRO A 22 3.85 -21.98 -35.04
CA PRO A 22 3.79 -21.10 -36.19
C PRO A 22 4.39 -19.76 -35.75
N THR A 23 5.32 -19.26 -36.55
CA THR A 23 5.79 -17.88 -36.51
C THR A 23 4.62 -16.95 -36.90
N THR A 24 3.62 -16.83 -36.03
CA THR A 24 2.66 -15.75 -36.12
C THR A 24 3.19 -14.63 -35.25
N ALA A 25 3.70 -13.62 -35.93
CA ALA A 25 3.97 -12.27 -35.43
C ALA A 25 4.11 -12.21 -33.89
N LEU A 26 5.26 -12.56 -33.37
CA LEU A 26 5.74 -11.90 -32.19
C LEU A 26 5.63 -10.41 -32.54
N ALA A 27 4.78 -9.66 -31.85
CA ALA A 27 5.00 -8.24 -31.75
C ALA A 27 6.52 -8.13 -31.49
N GLU A 28 7.22 -7.37 -32.28
CA GLU A 28 8.60 -7.03 -31.99
C GLU A 28 8.59 -6.58 -30.55
N GLU A 29 9.11 -7.41 -29.63
CA GLU A 29 9.65 -6.89 -28.41
C GLU A 29 10.54 -5.75 -28.90
N SER A 30 10.17 -4.52 -28.63
CA SER A 30 11.04 -3.40 -28.87
C SER A 30 12.24 -3.67 -27.96
N THR A 31 13.26 -4.33 -28.52
CA THR A 31 14.54 -4.49 -27.84
C THR A 31 15.02 -3.08 -27.61
N VAL A 32 14.91 -2.60 -26.37
CA VAL A 32 15.53 -1.34 -25.98
C VAL A 32 17.01 -1.50 -26.32
N ASP A 33 17.51 -0.65 -27.21
CA ASP A 33 18.91 -0.73 -27.60
C ASP A 33 19.79 -0.52 -26.37
N THR A 34 20.70 -1.46 -26.14
CA THR A 34 21.64 -1.39 -25.02
C THR A 34 22.63 -0.26 -25.28
N TRP A 35 22.84 0.59 -24.29
CA TRP A 35 23.81 1.69 -24.36
C TRP A 35 25.22 1.19 -24.64
N ASP A 36 25.94 1.81 -25.59
CA ASP A 36 27.30 1.44 -25.95
C ASP A 36 28.39 2.19 -25.12
N GLY A 37 27.99 3.00 -24.16
CA GLY A 37 28.87 3.82 -23.31
C GLY A 37 29.24 5.16 -23.91
N SER A 38 28.83 5.48 -25.14
CA SER A 38 29.09 6.77 -25.78
C SER A 38 28.11 7.85 -25.36
N ALA A 39 28.39 9.11 -25.71
CA ALA A 39 27.55 10.25 -25.48
C ALA A 39 27.28 10.99 -26.81
N ASP A 40 26.00 11.24 -27.09
CA ASP A 40 25.56 12.04 -28.24
C ASP A 40 25.01 13.39 -27.76
N THR A 41 25.65 14.48 -28.13
CA THR A 41 25.20 15.85 -27.83
C THR A 41 24.58 16.58 -29.01
N SER A 42 24.50 15.96 -30.16
CA SER A 42 24.04 16.58 -31.43
C SER A 42 22.61 17.11 -31.32
N TRP A 43 21.73 16.38 -30.59
CA TRP A 43 20.36 16.77 -30.35
C TRP A 43 20.21 18.17 -29.69
N TYR A 44 21.25 18.65 -28.98
CA TYR A 44 21.31 19.98 -28.38
C TYR A 44 22.16 20.93 -29.22
N THR A 45 23.41 20.54 -29.58
CA THR A 45 24.39 21.44 -30.19
C THR A 45 23.96 21.96 -31.56
N GLU A 46 23.11 21.23 -32.27
CA GLU A 46 22.53 21.67 -33.54
C GLU A 46 21.27 22.55 -33.35
N HIS A 47 20.74 22.64 -32.13
CA HIS A 47 19.43 23.27 -31.80
C HIS A 47 19.47 24.10 -30.51
N GLU A 48 20.60 24.69 -30.13
CA GLU A 48 20.80 25.41 -28.85
C GLU A 48 19.74 26.49 -28.52
N SER A 49 19.12 27.04 -29.56
CA SER A 49 18.09 28.08 -29.40
C SER A 49 16.70 27.56 -29.03
N ASP A 50 16.47 26.25 -29.13
CA ASP A 50 15.17 25.66 -28.86
C ASP A 50 14.86 25.62 -27.35
N ASP A 51 13.59 25.64 -26.99
CA ASP A 51 13.14 25.59 -25.61
C ASP A 51 12.75 24.17 -25.17
N GLU A 52 12.56 23.26 -26.15
CA GLU A 52 12.13 21.89 -25.91
C GLU A 52 13.02 20.91 -26.70
N TYR A 53 13.43 19.82 -26.06
CA TYR A 53 14.31 18.79 -26.61
C TYR A 53 13.74 17.41 -26.34
N HIS A 54 14.16 16.44 -27.16
CA HIS A 54 13.70 15.07 -27.07
C HIS A 54 14.88 14.10 -27.01
N ILE A 55 14.88 13.23 -25.99
CA ILE A 55 15.85 12.16 -25.80
C ILE A 55 15.17 10.84 -26.10
N THR A 56 15.72 10.11 -27.05
CA THR A 56 15.20 8.82 -27.53
C THR A 56 16.15 7.66 -27.31
N THR A 57 17.43 7.95 -26.98
CA THR A 57 18.48 6.92 -26.77
C THR A 57 19.32 7.18 -25.51
N ALA A 58 19.98 6.16 -25.02
CA ALA A 58 20.86 6.25 -23.86
C ALA A 58 22.08 7.15 -24.11
N GLU A 59 22.61 7.16 -25.34
CA GLU A 59 23.70 8.02 -25.79
C GLU A 59 23.32 9.50 -25.68
N GLN A 60 22.06 9.83 -26.02
CA GLN A 60 21.55 11.20 -25.89
C GLN A 60 21.38 11.60 -24.42
N LEU A 61 20.96 10.68 -23.55
CA LEU A 61 20.92 10.94 -22.11
C LEU A 61 22.33 11.12 -21.54
N ALA A 62 23.31 10.32 -21.99
CA ALA A 62 24.71 10.49 -21.64
C ALA A 62 25.27 11.83 -22.21
N GLY A 63 24.78 12.28 -23.37
CA GLY A 63 25.04 13.59 -23.93
C GLY A 63 24.55 14.72 -23.04
N LEU A 64 23.36 14.57 -22.41
CA LEU A 64 22.87 15.51 -21.40
C LEU A 64 23.84 15.60 -20.22
N ALA A 65 24.32 14.47 -19.70
CA ALA A 65 25.31 14.45 -18.63
C ALA A 65 26.60 15.16 -19.06
N GLN A 66 27.09 14.91 -20.26
CA GLN A 66 28.30 15.55 -20.80
C GLN A 66 28.12 17.06 -20.90
N LEU A 67 27.00 17.56 -21.40
CA LEU A 67 26.73 19.01 -21.56
C LEU A 67 26.64 19.72 -20.20
N VAL A 68 25.96 19.12 -19.21
CA VAL A 68 25.84 19.69 -17.87
C VAL A 68 27.19 19.65 -17.14
N ASN A 69 27.98 18.60 -17.32
CA ASN A 69 29.23 18.37 -16.63
C ASN A 69 30.44 19.09 -17.27
N ASP A 70 30.27 19.68 -18.45
CA ASP A 70 31.38 20.43 -19.11
C ASP A 70 31.87 21.59 -18.23
N LYS A 71 33.16 21.56 -17.92
CA LYS A 71 33.79 22.54 -17.02
C LYS A 71 33.97 23.92 -17.66
N THR A 72 33.81 24.01 -18.97
CA THR A 72 34.09 25.22 -19.75
C THR A 72 32.82 25.95 -20.13
N THR A 73 31.79 25.19 -20.54
CA THR A 73 30.54 25.74 -21.09
C THR A 73 29.34 25.44 -20.24
N SER A 74 29.42 24.49 -19.30
CA SER A 74 28.37 24.02 -18.37
C SER A 74 26.96 24.49 -18.69
N THR A 75 26.21 23.71 -19.41
CA THR A 75 24.83 24.06 -19.78
C THR A 75 23.86 23.53 -18.72
N SER A 76 23.30 24.42 -17.90
CA SER A 76 22.37 24.02 -16.83
C SER A 76 20.97 23.65 -17.32
N PHE A 77 20.63 23.95 -18.58
CA PHE A 77 19.29 23.83 -19.16
C PHE A 77 18.20 24.64 -18.44
N ALA A 78 18.55 25.71 -17.72
CA ALA A 78 17.58 26.58 -17.08
C ALA A 78 16.57 27.14 -18.10
N GLY A 79 15.28 27.00 -17.81
CA GLY A 79 14.18 27.41 -18.70
C GLY A 79 13.91 26.46 -19.88
N LYS A 80 14.68 25.41 -20.05
CA LYS A 80 14.52 24.41 -21.11
C LYS A 80 13.74 23.20 -20.60
N LYS A 81 13.05 22.51 -21.52
CA LYS A 81 12.40 21.20 -21.26
C LYS A 81 13.05 20.11 -22.06
N ILE A 82 13.22 18.97 -21.43
CA ILE A 82 13.77 17.77 -22.05
C ILE A 82 12.74 16.64 -21.84
N TYR A 83 12.24 16.08 -22.90
CA TYR A 83 11.32 14.95 -22.89
C TYR A 83 12.09 13.66 -23.12
N LEU A 84 11.76 12.64 -22.32
CA LEU A 84 12.20 11.27 -22.56
C LEU A 84 11.11 10.59 -23.38
N ASP A 85 11.38 10.23 -24.64
CA ASP A 85 10.39 9.69 -25.56
C ASP A 85 10.41 8.16 -25.66
N ASN A 86 11.45 7.51 -25.13
CA ASN A 86 11.60 6.06 -25.11
C ASN A 86 12.06 5.56 -23.73
N ASP A 87 11.82 4.28 -23.46
CA ASP A 87 12.50 3.55 -22.41
C ASP A 87 13.99 3.39 -22.77
N LEU A 88 14.88 3.60 -21.78
CA LEU A 88 16.33 3.53 -21.99
C LEU A 88 16.95 2.44 -21.11
N ASP A 89 17.90 1.69 -21.65
CA ASP A 89 18.70 0.70 -20.93
C ASP A 89 20.15 1.15 -20.82
N LEU A 90 20.61 1.40 -19.57
CA LEU A 90 21.99 1.82 -19.29
C LEU A 90 22.91 0.65 -18.92
N SER A 91 22.49 -0.59 -19.18
CA SER A 91 23.29 -1.77 -18.85
C SER A 91 24.65 -1.80 -19.56
N GLY A 92 25.62 -2.42 -18.89
CA GLY A 92 26.92 -2.69 -19.46
C GLY A 92 28.01 -1.62 -19.29
N HIS A 93 27.64 -0.39 -18.92
CA HIS A 93 28.57 0.71 -18.75
C HIS A 93 28.37 1.48 -17.46
N GLN A 94 29.46 2.08 -16.96
CA GLN A 94 29.47 2.97 -15.81
C GLN A 94 28.75 4.27 -16.17
N TRP A 95 27.72 4.63 -15.40
CA TRP A 95 27.01 5.90 -15.56
C TRP A 95 27.83 7.09 -15.01
N SER A 96 27.76 8.23 -15.68
CA SER A 96 28.25 9.51 -15.16
C SER A 96 27.05 10.36 -14.74
N PRO A 97 26.87 10.69 -13.45
CA PRO A 97 25.73 11.46 -12.99
C PRO A 97 25.58 12.83 -13.68
N ILE A 98 24.34 13.24 -13.95
CA ILE A 98 24.04 14.54 -14.55
C ILE A 98 24.24 15.62 -13.46
N GLY A 99 25.23 16.49 -13.62
CA GLY A 99 25.57 17.52 -12.64
C GLY A 99 26.56 17.04 -11.57
N THR A 100 27.85 16.98 -11.91
CA THR A 100 28.93 16.46 -11.03
C THR A 100 29.75 17.53 -10.34
N GLY A 101 29.36 18.81 -10.46
CA GLY A 101 30.16 19.91 -9.94
C GLY A 101 30.33 19.90 -8.43
N SER A 102 31.51 20.37 -7.98
CA SER A 102 31.70 20.80 -6.60
C SER A 102 31.32 22.28 -6.48
N ASN A 103 30.91 22.70 -5.29
CA ASN A 103 30.60 24.14 -4.98
C ASN A 103 29.49 24.76 -5.85
N HIS A 104 28.40 24.06 -6.09
CA HIS A 104 27.25 24.54 -6.86
C HIS A 104 27.54 24.92 -8.33
N ALA A 105 28.60 24.38 -8.89
CA ALA A 105 28.86 24.45 -10.33
C ALA A 105 28.37 23.19 -10.99
N ASN A 106 28.01 23.23 -12.27
CA ASN A 106 27.60 22.08 -13.06
C ASN A 106 26.40 21.33 -12.44
N PHE A 107 25.23 21.91 -12.48
CA PHE A 107 23.97 21.35 -12.00
C PHE A 107 22.89 21.40 -13.09
N PHE A 108 21.89 20.55 -12.95
CA PHE A 108 20.73 20.58 -13.81
C PHE A 108 19.66 21.53 -13.26
N ALA A 109 19.21 22.48 -14.07
CA ALA A 109 18.18 23.46 -13.74
C ALA A 109 17.01 23.47 -14.74
N GLY A 110 16.97 22.53 -15.67
CA GLY A 110 15.90 22.36 -16.63
C GLY A 110 14.72 21.57 -16.08
N VAL A 111 13.79 21.24 -16.96
CA VAL A 111 12.71 20.30 -16.68
C VAL A 111 12.97 19.00 -17.44
N LEU A 112 13.23 17.88 -16.72
CA LEU A 112 13.17 16.56 -17.32
C LEU A 112 11.75 15.99 -17.14
N GLU A 113 11.05 15.84 -18.25
CA GLU A 113 9.73 15.20 -18.36
C GLU A 113 9.91 13.77 -18.85
N GLY A 114 9.79 12.81 -17.93
CA GLY A 114 9.99 11.40 -18.23
C GLY A 114 8.84 10.73 -18.99
N GLN A 115 7.68 11.38 -19.09
CA GLN A 115 6.49 10.85 -19.80
C GLN A 115 6.08 9.43 -19.36
N ASN A 116 6.44 9.01 -18.16
CA ASN A 116 6.33 7.66 -17.61
C ASN A 116 7.20 6.60 -18.32
N HIS A 117 8.22 7.03 -19.04
CA HIS A 117 9.27 6.14 -19.53
C HIS A 117 10.23 5.70 -18.43
N LYS A 118 11.01 4.67 -18.73
CA LYS A 118 11.94 4.02 -17.82
C LYS A 118 13.37 4.31 -18.21
N ILE A 119 14.20 4.51 -17.21
CA ILE A 119 15.66 4.37 -17.29
C ILE A 119 16.03 3.15 -16.47
N MET A 120 16.54 2.12 -17.11
CA MET A 120 16.80 0.80 -16.52
C MET A 120 18.28 0.53 -16.34
N ASN A 121 18.61 -0.34 -15.36
CA ASN A 121 19.96 -0.87 -15.15
C ASN A 121 21.02 0.22 -14.94
N LEU A 122 20.64 1.30 -14.26
CA LEU A 122 21.58 2.35 -13.88
C LEU A 122 22.71 1.75 -13.03
N TYR A 123 23.92 1.67 -13.59
CA TYR A 123 25.09 1.12 -12.93
C TYR A 123 26.09 2.22 -12.61
N HIS A 124 26.39 2.43 -11.31
CA HIS A 124 27.36 3.42 -10.88
C HIS A 124 28.07 2.96 -9.60
N HIS A 125 29.31 2.50 -9.75
CA HIS A 125 30.19 2.17 -8.63
C HIS A 125 31.31 3.21 -8.57
N THR A 126 31.25 4.11 -7.60
CA THR A 126 32.21 5.21 -7.48
C THR A 126 33.64 4.72 -7.29
N ALA A 127 34.58 5.36 -8.02
CA ALA A 127 36.01 5.26 -7.78
C ALA A 127 36.47 6.33 -6.79
N GLU A 128 37.70 6.23 -6.30
CA GLU A 128 38.31 7.32 -5.52
C GLU A 128 38.31 8.62 -6.35
N ASN A 129 37.75 9.70 -5.77
CA ASN A 129 37.55 11.02 -6.37
C ASN A 129 36.27 11.24 -7.19
N ASP A 130 35.37 10.31 -7.26
CA ASP A 130 34.00 10.59 -7.69
C ASP A 130 33.27 11.28 -6.52
N PHE A 131 32.52 12.35 -6.83
CA PHE A 131 31.85 13.13 -5.79
C PHE A 131 30.32 13.04 -5.87
N ARG A 132 29.80 12.27 -6.82
CA ARG A 132 28.37 12.15 -7.08
C ARG A 132 27.98 10.75 -7.48
N ASN A 133 26.78 10.39 -7.09
CA ASN A 133 26.14 9.11 -7.36
C ASN A 133 24.79 9.35 -8.10
N GLY A 134 24.00 8.32 -8.33
CA GLY A 134 22.66 8.43 -8.88
C GLY A 134 22.58 8.81 -10.36
N LEU A 135 21.35 8.95 -10.83
CA LEU A 135 21.09 9.43 -12.20
C LEU A 135 21.50 10.90 -12.34
N PHE A 136 21.10 11.73 -11.36
CA PHE A 136 21.52 13.12 -11.21
C PHE A 136 22.47 13.26 -10.02
N GLY A 137 23.55 13.98 -10.20
CA GLY A 137 24.39 14.42 -9.10
C GLY A 137 23.79 15.65 -8.40
N ILE A 138 23.47 16.68 -9.18
CA ILE A 138 22.88 17.93 -8.62
C ILE A 138 21.72 18.41 -9.50
N VAL A 139 20.58 18.64 -8.86
CA VAL A 139 19.44 19.36 -9.40
C VAL A 139 19.26 20.64 -8.59
N SER A 140 19.29 21.81 -9.21
CA SER A 140 19.28 23.08 -8.49
C SER A 140 18.48 24.17 -9.23
N ASP A 141 18.30 25.32 -8.59
CA ASP A 141 17.78 26.57 -9.17
C ASP A 141 16.43 26.40 -9.93
N GLY A 142 15.50 25.63 -9.35
CA GLY A 142 14.20 25.36 -9.92
C GLY A 142 14.17 24.16 -10.88
N GLY A 143 15.28 23.44 -11.00
CA GLY A 143 15.34 22.20 -11.79
C GLY A 143 14.24 21.23 -11.37
N THR A 144 13.63 20.57 -12.36
CA THR A 144 12.48 19.70 -12.14
C THR A 144 12.70 18.35 -12.80
N ILE A 145 12.45 17.27 -12.05
CA ILE A 145 12.39 15.90 -12.58
C ILE A 145 10.98 15.36 -12.31
N LYS A 146 10.31 14.89 -13.34
CA LYS A 146 8.95 14.39 -13.16
C LYS A 146 8.55 13.27 -14.11
N ASN A 147 7.55 12.47 -13.67
CA ASN A 147 6.95 11.39 -14.44
C ASN A 147 7.99 10.38 -14.95
N LEU A 148 8.93 9.94 -14.09
CA LEU A 148 10.08 9.12 -14.46
C LEU A 148 10.19 7.87 -13.59
N PHE A 149 10.48 6.72 -14.23
CA PHE A 149 10.89 5.50 -13.55
C PHE A 149 12.41 5.27 -13.68
N VAL A 150 13.10 5.01 -12.56
CA VAL A 150 14.48 4.52 -12.56
C VAL A 150 14.49 3.13 -11.94
N LEU A 151 14.74 2.11 -12.76
CA LEU A 151 14.54 0.72 -12.38
C LEU A 151 15.85 -0.05 -12.33
N ASP A 152 15.90 -0.99 -11.39
CA ASP A 152 16.99 -1.95 -11.26
C ASP A 152 18.37 -1.28 -11.17
N ALA A 153 18.43 -0.15 -10.45
CA ALA A 153 19.68 0.56 -10.21
C ALA A 153 20.63 -0.28 -9.36
N ASP A 154 21.92 -0.22 -9.66
CA ASP A 154 23.01 -0.78 -8.85
C ASP A 154 24.06 0.30 -8.60
N ILE A 155 23.92 0.96 -7.44
CA ILE A 155 24.78 2.07 -7.04
C ILE A 155 25.58 1.67 -5.81
N VAL A 156 26.90 1.78 -5.90
CA VAL A 156 27.81 1.53 -4.78
C VAL A 156 28.69 2.75 -4.58
N SER A 157 28.50 3.43 -3.46
CA SER A 157 29.29 4.59 -3.06
C SER A 157 30.50 4.16 -2.24
N ASN A 158 31.67 4.17 -2.89
CA ASN A 158 32.97 3.81 -2.31
C ASN A 158 33.91 5.01 -2.08
N ASP A 159 33.37 6.21 -2.20
CA ASP A 159 34.10 7.47 -2.14
C ASP A 159 33.85 8.22 -0.83
N ASP A 160 34.46 9.40 -0.68
CA ASP A 160 34.27 10.28 0.46
C ASP A 160 33.16 11.33 0.22
N SER A 161 32.30 11.18 -0.81
CA SER A 161 31.13 12.02 -1.01
C SER A 161 30.15 11.81 0.15
N LEU A 162 29.43 12.88 0.54
CA LEU A 162 28.47 12.81 1.63
C LEU A 162 27.08 12.32 1.21
N LEU A 163 26.79 12.28 -0.11
CA LEU A 163 25.43 12.16 -0.62
C LEU A 163 25.31 10.95 -1.55
N ALA A 164 24.20 10.21 -1.42
CA ALA A 164 23.87 9.18 -2.39
C ALA A 164 22.36 8.94 -2.46
N GLY A 165 21.79 9.03 -3.68
CA GLY A 165 20.40 8.74 -4.00
C GLY A 165 20.27 8.12 -5.39
N ILE A 166 19.30 7.24 -5.62
CA ILE A 166 19.15 6.58 -6.95
C ILE A 166 18.76 7.61 -8.01
N LEU A 167 17.78 8.49 -7.73
CA LEU A 167 17.36 9.51 -8.67
C LEU A 167 18.32 10.72 -8.65
N ALA A 168 18.65 11.20 -7.46
CA ALA A 168 19.54 12.35 -7.32
C ALA A 168 20.31 12.29 -6.00
N ASP A 169 21.59 12.71 -6.03
CA ASP A 169 22.36 12.93 -4.81
C ASP A 169 21.83 14.14 -4.06
N TRP A 170 21.66 15.25 -4.77
CA TRP A 170 21.31 16.51 -4.16
C TRP A 170 20.27 17.27 -4.98
N VAL A 171 19.18 17.64 -4.29
CA VAL A 171 18.15 18.52 -4.85
C VAL A 171 18.10 19.81 -4.02
N ASN A 172 18.44 20.94 -4.64
CA ASN A 172 18.51 22.25 -4.01
C ASN A 172 17.50 23.22 -4.66
N ALA A 173 16.47 23.61 -3.93
CA ALA A 173 15.39 24.45 -4.42
C ALA A 173 14.76 23.93 -5.74
N GLY A 174 14.68 22.61 -5.90
CA GLY A 174 14.16 21.92 -7.08
C GLY A 174 12.82 21.21 -6.81
N THR A 175 12.30 20.55 -7.84
CA THR A 175 11.06 19.76 -7.74
C THR A 175 11.27 18.34 -8.25
N VAL A 176 10.82 17.35 -7.47
CA VAL A 176 10.75 15.95 -7.88
C VAL A 176 9.30 15.49 -7.72
N GLU A 177 8.67 15.10 -8.84
CA GLU A 177 7.24 14.81 -8.87
C GLU A 177 6.95 13.55 -9.67
N ASN A 178 6.08 12.66 -9.14
CA ASN A 178 5.63 11.43 -9.82
C ASN A 178 6.80 10.56 -10.31
N CYS A 179 7.83 10.38 -9.47
CA CYS A 179 8.98 9.56 -9.79
C CYS A 179 8.98 8.29 -8.94
N TYR A 180 9.49 7.21 -9.53
CA TYR A 180 9.66 5.93 -8.87
C TYR A 180 11.07 5.39 -9.08
N THR A 181 11.64 4.80 -8.02
CA THR A 181 12.95 4.15 -8.10
C THR A 181 12.91 2.73 -7.54
N SER A 182 13.72 1.85 -8.12
CA SER A 182 13.99 0.51 -7.60
C SER A 182 15.44 0.11 -7.81
N GLY A 183 15.86 -0.97 -7.16
CA GLY A 183 17.24 -1.45 -7.23
C GLY A 183 17.96 -1.32 -5.91
N LYS A 184 19.26 -1.14 -5.93
CA LYS A 184 20.12 -1.08 -4.75
C LYS A 184 20.96 0.19 -4.73
N ILE A 185 21.07 0.78 -3.53
CA ILE A 185 22.06 1.81 -3.24
C ILE A 185 22.81 1.41 -1.97
N GLU A 186 24.14 1.34 -2.06
CA GLU A 186 25.01 0.87 -0.98
C GLU A 186 26.11 1.88 -0.67
N ASN A 187 26.28 2.14 0.64
CA ASN A 187 27.43 2.84 1.18
C ASN A 187 28.34 1.86 1.92
N ASN A 188 29.63 1.86 1.60
CA ASN A 188 30.63 1.06 2.31
C ASN A 188 31.88 1.87 2.72
N LYS A 189 31.91 3.17 2.49
CA LYS A 189 33.00 4.05 2.90
C LYS A 189 32.51 5.45 3.32
N GLY A 190 32.98 5.94 4.45
CA GLY A 190 32.64 7.27 4.97
C GLY A 190 31.19 7.39 5.45
N HIS A 191 30.87 8.48 6.11
CA HIS A 191 29.49 8.75 6.49
C HIS A 191 28.70 9.33 5.30
N LYS A 192 27.44 8.96 5.19
CA LYS A 192 26.59 9.32 4.04
C LYS A 192 25.19 9.77 4.46
N PHE A 193 24.61 10.63 3.62
CA PHE A 193 23.18 10.89 3.57
C PHE A 193 22.60 10.01 2.45
N LEU A 194 21.98 8.92 2.84
CA LEU A 194 21.63 7.83 1.96
C LEU A 194 20.10 7.73 1.81
N GLY A 195 19.60 7.84 0.58
CA GLY A 195 18.17 7.73 0.30
C GLY A 195 17.86 6.88 -0.93
N GLY A 196 16.78 6.11 -0.88
CA GLY A 196 16.34 5.29 -2.03
C GLY A 196 15.93 6.12 -3.25
N LEU A 197 15.48 7.36 -3.03
CA LEU A 197 15.16 8.31 -4.09
C LEU A 197 16.23 9.43 -4.16
N ILE A 198 16.46 10.13 -3.05
CA ILE A 198 17.33 11.32 -2.99
C ILE A 198 18.26 11.21 -1.77
N GLY A 199 19.55 11.53 -1.94
CA GLY A 199 20.53 11.60 -0.85
C GLY A 199 20.26 12.78 0.08
N GLN A 200 20.21 14.00 -0.47
CA GLN A 200 19.97 15.23 0.28
C GLN A 200 19.02 16.17 -0.44
N CYS A 201 18.15 16.80 0.33
CA CYS A 201 17.37 17.97 -0.10
C CYS A 201 17.73 19.21 0.71
N THR A 202 17.58 20.40 0.11
CA THR A 202 17.73 21.67 0.80
C THR A 202 16.47 22.53 0.67
N ALA A 203 16.48 23.70 1.30
CA ALA A 203 15.33 24.60 1.36
C ALA A 203 14.71 24.94 0.00
N GLY A 204 13.39 25.06 -0.01
CA GLY A 204 12.62 25.32 -1.23
C GLY A 204 12.34 24.09 -2.10
N THR A 205 12.92 22.93 -1.74
CA THR A 205 12.70 21.69 -2.49
C THR A 205 11.29 21.14 -2.24
N GLN A 206 10.67 20.64 -3.32
CA GLN A 206 9.37 19.97 -3.30
C GLN A 206 9.53 18.52 -3.80
N VAL A 207 9.14 17.54 -2.98
CA VAL A 207 9.09 16.12 -3.36
C VAL A 207 7.65 15.64 -3.22
N ARG A 208 7.03 15.25 -4.32
CA ARG A 208 5.59 14.99 -4.35
C ARG A 208 5.22 13.80 -5.24
N GLY A 209 4.31 12.95 -4.73
CA GLY A 209 3.79 11.83 -5.51
C GLY A 209 4.85 10.80 -5.90
N CYS A 210 5.89 10.64 -5.08
CA CYS A 210 7.03 9.77 -5.38
C CYS A 210 6.98 8.48 -4.55
N GLY A 211 7.54 7.40 -5.12
CA GLY A 211 7.66 6.13 -4.43
C GLY A 211 9.00 5.45 -4.67
N THR A 212 9.39 4.54 -3.77
CA THR A 212 10.57 3.72 -3.99
C THR A 212 10.47 2.35 -3.31
N ASP A 213 10.88 1.32 -4.03
CA ASP A 213 11.13 -0.04 -3.53
C ASP A 213 12.64 -0.36 -3.46
N ALA A 214 13.48 0.67 -3.32
CA ALA A 214 14.93 0.51 -3.29
C ALA A 214 15.41 -0.26 -2.04
N ASN A 215 16.52 -0.99 -2.20
CA ASN A 215 17.32 -1.54 -1.13
C ASN A 215 18.40 -0.53 -0.73
N VAL A 216 18.21 0.14 0.40
CA VAL A 216 19.13 1.15 0.93
C VAL A 216 20.04 0.50 1.97
N VAL A 217 21.34 0.41 1.69
CA VAL A 217 22.28 -0.36 2.50
C VAL A 217 23.46 0.52 2.91
N SER A 218 23.74 0.61 4.22
CA SER A 218 25.03 1.10 4.72
C SER A 218 25.75 0.01 5.48
N THR A 219 26.94 -0.36 4.98
CA THR A 219 27.87 -1.28 5.66
C THR A 219 28.98 -0.54 6.40
N PHE A 220 29.02 0.80 6.33
CA PHE A 220 29.99 1.63 7.04
C PHE A 220 29.79 1.50 8.56
N THR A 221 30.89 1.34 9.30
CA THR A 221 30.92 1.16 10.77
C THR A 221 31.90 2.09 11.47
N GLY A 222 32.30 3.20 10.80
CA GLY A 222 33.22 4.19 11.37
C GLY A 222 32.62 5.02 12.51
N GLU A 223 33.38 6.00 13.01
CA GLU A 223 32.98 6.85 14.14
C GLU A 223 31.92 7.90 13.76
N ASP A 224 31.83 8.25 12.47
CA ASP A 224 30.82 9.20 11.97
C ASP A 224 29.47 8.49 11.73
N CYS A 225 28.37 9.20 11.94
CA CYS A 225 27.02 8.64 11.79
C CYS A 225 26.47 8.83 10.36
N ASP A 226 25.85 7.79 9.80
CA ASP A 226 25.05 7.92 8.59
C ASP A 226 23.68 8.52 8.91
N THR A 227 23.07 9.19 7.94
CA THR A 227 21.64 9.46 7.96
C THR A 227 20.99 8.71 6.80
N VAL A 228 20.17 7.73 7.15
CA VAL A 228 19.61 6.82 6.17
C VAL A 228 18.10 6.97 6.14
N GLY A 229 17.58 7.38 5.00
CA GLY A 229 16.15 7.43 4.74
C GLY A 229 15.76 6.40 3.69
N GLY A 230 14.62 5.75 3.87
CA GLY A 230 14.10 4.89 2.81
C GLY A 230 13.85 5.69 1.53
N LEU A 231 13.26 6.87 1.65
CA LEU A 231 13.04 7.78 0.51
C LEU A 231 14.15 8.83 0.40
N ILE A 232 14.42 9.60 1.43
CA ILE A 232 15.37 10.72 1.45
C ILE A 232 16.33 10.57 2.63
N GLY A 233 17.63 10.65 2.38
CA GLY A 233 18.66 10.51 3.41
C GLY A 233 18.64 11.66 4.41
N GLN A 234 18.76 12.90 3.91
CA GLN A 234 18.84 14.08 4.76
C GLN A 234 18.07 15.26 4.17
N TRP A 235 17.57 16.11 5.05
CA TRP A 235 17.11 17.45 4.70
C TRP A 235 17.93 18.50 5.44
N GLU A 236 18.53 19.40 4.69
CA GLU A 236 19.19 20.56 5.25
C GLU A 236 18.27 21.77 5.16
N THR A 237 17.95 22.36 6.31
CA THR A 237 17.05 23.50 6.36
C THR A 237 17.76 24.82 6.18
N SER A 238 17.23 25.57 5.26
CA SER A 238 17.34 27.02 5.20
C SER A 238 15.93 27.56 4.93
N THR A 239 15.73 28.86 4.93
CA THR A 239 14.42 29.51 4.74
C THR A 239 13.77 29.13 3.40
N GLY A 240 12.53 28.64 3.40
CA GLY A 240 11.77 28.30 2.20
C GLY A 240 10.62 27.32 2.50
N ASP A 241 9.62 27.23 1.60
CA ASP A 241 8.55 26.25 1.71
C ASP A 241 9.03 24.89 1.18
N SER A 242 9.43 24.01 2.09
CA SER A 242 9.98 22.69 1.81
C SER A 242 8.97 21.61 2.16
N ARG A 243 8.75 20.63 1.26
CA ARG A 243 7.71 19.62 1.46
C ARG A 243 8.09 18.26 0.92
N ILE A 244 7.68 17.23 1.67
CA ILE A 244 7.57 15.84 1.22
C ILE A 244 6.08 15.49 1.33
N THR A 245 5.39 15.32 0.21
CA THR A 245 3.94 15.10 0.22
C THR A 245 3.55 13.94 -0.69
N ASP A 246 2.57 13.14 -0.23
CA ASP A 246 2.07 12.04 -1.02
C ASP A 246 3.18 11.11 -1.54
N CYS A 247 4.08 10.70 -0.65
CA CYS A 247 5.18 9.81 -1.00
C CYS A 247 5.09 8.49 -0.23
N TRP A 248 5.73 7.45 -0.76
CA TRP A 248 5.78 6.16 -0.06
C TRP A 248 7.13 5.47 -0.20
N PHE A 249 7.45 4.63 0.79
CA PHE A 249 8.59 3.73 0.81
C PHE A 249 8.15 2.30 1.05
N GLY A 250 8.48 1.38 0.14
CA GLY A 250 8.13 -0.05 0.19
C GLY A 250 9.33 -1.00 0.18
N GLY A 251 10.56 -0.48 0.05
CA GLY A 251 11.80 -1.24 -0.07
C GLY A 251 12.37 -1.77 1.25
N THR A 252 13.69 -1.82 1.36
CA THR A 252 14.41 -2.24 2.57
C THR A 252 15.47 -1.22 2.98
N VAL A 253 15.70 -1.08 4.28
CA VAL A 253 16.84 -0.33 4.83
C VAL A 253 17.68 -1.27 5.71
N SER A 254 18.99 -1.28 5.49
CA SER A 254 19.94 -1.98 6.34
C SER A 254 21.11 -1.05 6.68
N CYS A 255 21.32 -0.72 7.95
CA CYS A 255 22.39 0.14 8.43
C CYS A 255 23.21 -0.57 9.50
N GLN A 256 24.54 -0.67 9.29
CA GLN A 256 25.45 -1.31 10.25
C GLN A 256 26.08 -0.33 11.23
N ASN A 257 26.00 0.96 10.98
CA ASN A 257 26.55 1.96 11.88
C ASN A 257 25.60 2.21 13.07
N LYS A 258 26.10 2.01 14.28
CA LYS A 258 25.33 2.11 15.53
C LYS A 258 24.88 3.54 15.88
N ASP A 259 25.59 4.57 15.39
CA ASP A 259 25.31 5.95 15.71
C ASP A 259 24.42 6.64 14.63
N SER A 260 23.99 5.89 13.63
CA SER A 260 23.21 6.42 12.49
C SER A 260 21.76 6.74 12.87
N ALA A 261 21.21 7.78 12.24
CA ALA A 261 19.79 8.10 12.27
C ALA A 261 19.08 7.44 11.08
N VAL A 262 18.05 6.63 11.34
CA VAL A 262 17.35 5.85 10.32
C VAL A 262 15.86 6.17 10.32
N GLY A 263 15.35 6.67 9.18
CA GLY A 263 13.93 6.95 8.99
C GLY A 263 13.37 6.30 7.73
N GLY A 264 12.12 5.86 7.76
CA GLY A 264 11.50 5.22 6.59
C GLY A 264 11.26 6.20 5.43
N ILE A 265 10.87 7.43 5.72
CA ILE A 265 10.68 8.49 4.70
C ILE A 265 11.88 9.42 4.68
N LEU A 266 12.30 9.96 5.81
CA LEU A 266 13.40 10.88 5.92
C LEU A 266 14.35 10.44 7.04
N GLY A 267 15.63 10.25 6.74
CA GLY A 267 16.65 9.88 7.72
C GLY A 267 16.82 10.95 8.79
N ALA A 268 17.25 12.14 8.41
CA ALA A 268 17.40 13.24 9.35
C ALA A 268 17.11 14.62 8.73
N ASN A 269 16.81 15.57 9.60
CA ASN A 269 16.76 16.99 9.28
C ASN A 269 17.82 17.71 10.12
N PHE A 270 18.72 18.42 9.48
CA PHE A 270 19.66 19.29 10.18
C PHE A 270 19.20 20.73 10.06
N ASP A 271 18.67 21.24 11.16
CA ASP A 271 18.30 22.64 11.29
C ASP A 271 19.32 23.36 12.20
N PHE A 272 20.16 24.17 11.62
CA PHE A 272 21.14 24.98 12.36
C PHE A 272 20.52 26.24 12.97
N ARG A 273 19.24 26.55 12.73
CA ARG A 273 18.61 27.81 13.08
C ARG A 273 17.34 27.70 13.94
N GLY A 274 16.85 26.48 14.22
CA GLY A 274 15.62 26.25 15.00
C GLY A 274 14.32 26.63 14.28
N GLU A 275 14.37 26.82 12.95
CA GLU A 275 13.20 27.10 12.13
C GLU A 275 12.47 25.78 11.78
N PRO A 276 11.14 25.81 11.60
CA PRO A 276 10.42 24.63 11.14
C PRO A 276 10.94 24.22 9.75
N GLY A 277 11.59 23.06 9.71
CA GLY A 277 12.16 22.49 8.52
C GLY A 277 11.13 22.03 7.48
N VAL A 278 11.49 21.00 6.74
CA VAL A 278 10.60 20.34 5.79
C VAL A 278 9.30 19.86 6.46
N LYS A 279 8.19 19.94 5.76
CA LYS A 279 6.90 19.34 6.17
C LYS A 279 6.71 17.99 5.50
N ILE A 280 6.37 16.96 6.27
CA ILE A 280 6.06 15.63 5.76
C ILE A 280 4.55 15.41 5.91
N GLU A 281 3.83 15.34 4.78
CA GLU A 281 2.37 15.24 4.81
C GLU A 281 1.89 14.10 3.89
N ASN A 282 0.92 13.31 4.37
CA ASN A 282 0.24 12.25 3.61
C ASN A 282 1.19 11.20 2.99
N CYS A 283 2.27 10.87 3.72
CA CYS A 283 3.26 9.89 3.29
C CYS A 283 3.01 8.53 3.94
N MET A 284 3.49 7.46 3.30
CA MET A 284 3.29 6.10 3.76
C MET A 284 4.61 5.33 3.83
N MET A 285 4.89 4.77 5.02
CA MET A 285 5.88 3.74 5.22
C MET A 285 5.23 2.37 4.99
N ALA A 286 5.39 1.78 3.80
CA ALA A 286 4.65 0.61 3.35
C ALA A 286 5.35 -0.73 3.63
N THR A 287 6.49 -0.72 4.30
CA THR A 287 7.29 -1.91 4.64
C THR A 287 7.66 -1.93 6.12
N LYS A 288 8.05 -3.11 6.62
CA LYS A 288 8.61 -3.33 7.96
C LYS A 288 10.11 -3.61 7.92
N ASN A 289 10.69 -3.67 6.72
CA ASN A 289 12.05 -4.14 6.48
C ASN A 289 13.07 -3.01 6.70
N ILE A 290 13.15 -2.50 7.91
CA ILE A 290 14.19 -1.57 8.34
C ILE A 290 14.99 -2.22 9.46
N THR A 291 16.31 -2.28 9.31
CA THR A 291 17.25 -2.79 10.31
C THR A 291 18.39 -1.81 10.54
N CYS A 292 18.82 -1.70 11.79
CA CYS A 292 20.02 -0.95 12.18
C CYS A 292 20.73 -1.73 13.30
N SER A 293 22.05 -1.62 13.39
CA SER A 293 22.81 -2.25 14.47
C SER A 293 22.43 -1.74 15.86
N GLU A 294 21.97 -0.48 15.96
CA GLU A 294 21.34 0.08 17.14
C GLU A 294 19.86 0.37 16.86
N PRO A 295 18.96 -0.56 17.19
CA PRO A 295 17.54 -0.44 16.83
C PRO A 295 16.82 0.80 17.41
N GLY A 296 17.33 1.37 18.53
CA GLY A 296 16.79 2.58 19.14
C GLY A 296 16.84 3.82 18.25
N ASN A 297 17.66 3.80 17.21
CA ASN A 297 17.83 4.92 16.26
C ASN A 297 16.89 4.84 15.05
N ILE A 298 16.03 3.83 14.97
CA ILE A 298 15.07 3.65 13.88
C ILE A 298 13.77 4.36 14.19
N THR A 299 13.20 5.02 13.18
CA THR A 299 11.83 5.55 13.20
C THR A 299 11.10 5.24 11.89
N TRP A 300 9.77 5.15 11.93
CA TRP A 300 9.02 4.81 10.72
C TRP A 300 8.94 5.95 9.70
N ILE A 301 8.83 7.18 10.14
CA ILE A 301 8.70 8.33 9.22
C ILE A 301 10.00 9.13 9.16
N THR A 302 10.45 9.68 10.28
CA THR A 302 11.69 10.46 10.31
C THR A 302 12.35 10.43 11.69
N ALA A 303 13.67 10.32 11.72
CA ALA A 303 14.48 10.49 12.92
C ALA A 303 14.79 11.97 13.23
N ALA A 304 14.24 12.89 12.46
CA ALA A 304 14.49 14.33 12.59
C ALA A 304 13.69 14.97 13.74
N VAL A 305 14.32 15.88 14.45
CA VAL A 305 13.86 16.46 15.72
C VAL A 305 12.73 17.50 15.58
N THR A 306 12.62 18.23 14.50
CA THR A 306 11.74 19.40 14.38
C THR A 306 10.82 19.39 13.16
N VAL A 307 10.67 18.24 12.52
CA VAL A 307 9.90 18.10 11.28
C VAL A 307 8.40 17.96 11.59
N PRO A 308 7.54 18.87 11.10
CA PRO A 308 6.10 18.68 11.16
C PRO A 308 5.67 17.50 10.29
N VAL A 309 5.06 16.49 10.92
CA VAL A 309 4.53 15.29 10.26
C VAL A 309 3.02 15.27 10.41
N LYS A 310 2.28 15.02 9.31
CA LYS A 310 0.82 15.05 9.29
C LYS A 310 0.22 14.03 8.34
N ASN A 311 -0.86 13.39 8.77
CA ASN A 311 -1.63 12.42 7.95
C ASN A 311 -0.81 11.25 7.40
N CYS A 312 0.33 10.92 7.99
CA CYS A 312 1.19 9.82 7.54
C CYS A 312 0.68 8.46 8.01
N ILE A 313 1.12 7.40 7.34
CA ILE A 313 0.71 6.01 7.64
C ILE A 313 1.97 5.15 7.81
N TRP A 314 1.99 4.31 8.86
CA TRP A 314 3.12 3.42 9.17
C TRP A 314 2.67 2.11 9.82
N PRO A 315 3.55 1.08 9.86
CA PRO A 315 3.24 -0.22 10.46
C PRO A 315 2.88 -0.15 11.95
N ASP A 316 2.02 -1.05 12.41
CA ASP A 316 1.60 -1.19 13.82
C ASP A 316 2.56 -2.02 14.68
N THR A 317 3.61 -2.56 14.10
CA THR A 317 4.64 -3.36 14.78
C THR A 317 5.97 -2.63 14.70
N PRO A 318 6.83 -2.74 15.72
CA PRO A 318 8.20 -2.21 15.64
C PRO A 318 9.01 -2.94 14.56
N PRO A 319 10.12 -2.36 14.08
CA PRO A 319 11.10 -3.08 13.26
C PRO A 319 11.65 -4.31 13.99
N ASP A 320 12.15 -5.27 13.22
CA ASP A 320 12.71 -6.49 13.79
C ASP A 320 13.91 -6.18 14.71
N GLY A 321 13.92 -6.81 15.88
CA GLY A 321 14.95 -6.63 16.90
C GLY A 321 14.75 -5.45 17.84
N VAL A 322 13.72 -4.62 17.63
CA VAL A 322 13.40 -3.49 18.50
C VAL A 322 12.46 -3.94 19.62
N THR A 323 12.85 -3.74 20.85
CA THR A 323 11.98 -3.86 22.04
C THR A 323 11.49 -2.48 22.44
N LEU A 324 10.16 -2.34 22.58
CA LEU A 324 9.56 -1.11 23.10
C LEU A 324 9.85 -1.00 24.61
N ASP A 325 10.46 0.09 25.02
CA ASP A 325 10.57 0.43 26.43
C ASP A 325 9.23 0.95 26.96
N GLU A 326 8.48 0.08 27.65
CA GLU A 326 7.19 0.43 28.26
C GLU A 326 7.33 1.40 29.45
N GLU A 327 8.50 1.55 30.05
CA GLU A 327 8.74 2.48 31.15
C GLU A 327 8.88 3.92 30.64
N THR A 328 9.58 4.11 29.53
CA THR A 328 9.81 5.44 28.93
C THR A 328 8.56 5.98 28.26
N TYR A 329 7.70 5.10 27.72
CA TYR A 329 6.48 5.50 26.98
C TYR A 329 5.21 4.76 27.41
N PRO A 330 4.77 4.85 28.66
CA PRO A 330 3.66 4.06 29.18
C PRO A 330 2.29 4.38 28.51
N ALA A 331 2.14 5.57 27.91
CA ALA A 331 0.90 5.96 27.23
C ALA A 331 0.75 5.32 25.83
N HIS A 332 1.82 4.72 25.29
CA HIS A 332 1.90 4.24 23.90
C HIS A 332 2.14 2.74 23.79
N LYS A 333 1.64 1.96 24.78
CA LYS A 333 1.73 0.49 24.80
C LYS A 333 1.36 -0.13 23.44
N GLY A 334 2.37 -0.73 22.80
CA GLY A 334 2.18 -1.53 21.59
C GLY A 334 2.29 -0.76 20.27
N THR A 335 2.73 0.50 20.27
CA THR A 335 2.95 1.27 19.03
C THR A 335 4.36 1.82 19.00
N TYR A 336 5.08 1.55 17.91
CA TYR A 336 6.44 2.07 17.70
C TYR A 336 6.40 3.51 17.18
N LEU A 337 7.45 4.28 17.49
CA LEU A 337 7.52 5.70 17.19
C LEU A 337 7.57 5.97 15.67
N ALA A 338 6.62 6.74 15.17
CA ALA A 338 6.68 7.28 13.82
C ALA A 338 7.73 8.38 13.69
N VAL A 339 7.93 9.12 14.77
CA VAL A 339 8.83 10.26 14.86
C VAL A 339 9.46 10.24 16.25
N THR A 340 10.77 10.38 16.34
CA THR A 340 11.45 10.64 17.60
C THR A 340 11.59 12.14 17.78
N LYS A 341 10.93 12.72 18.75
CA LYS A 341 11.26 14.06 19.20
C LYS A 341 12.34 13.96 20.27
N LEU A 342 13.57 13.94 19.84
CA LEU A 342 14.72 14.09 20.72
C LEU A 342 14.94 15.59 20.96
N VAL A 343 14.93 16.00 22.21
CA VAL A 343 15.48 17.31 22.59
C VAL A 343 16.98 17.13 22.72
N VAL A 344 17.71 17.56 21.73
CA VAL A 344 19.18 17.53 21.77
C VAL A 344 19.66 18.78 22.48
N ASP A 345 20.20 18.63 23.68
CA ASP A 345 20.96 19.68 24.32
C ASP A 345 22.41 19.65 23.78
N LEU A 346 22.67 20.48 22.77
CA LEU A 346 23.97 20.56 22.12
C LEU A 346 25.09 21.01 23.08
N ASN A 347 24.76 21.66 24.22
CA ASN A 347 25.73 22.10 25.21
C ASN A 347 26.09 20.97 26.21
N ALA A 348 25.14 20.05 26.43
CA ALA A 348 25.34 18.92 27.36
C ALA A 348 25.73 17.63 26.64
N GLY A 349 25.65 17.55 25.32
CA GLY A 349 25.88 16.34 24.53
C GLY A 349 24.86 15.24 24.84
N THR A 350 23.65 15.59 25.32
CA THR A 350 22.61 14.65 25.70
C THR A 350 21.36 14.83 24.84
N ALA A 351 20.75 13.71 24.49
CA ALA A 351 19.45 13.67 23.82
C ALA A 351 18.41 13.07 24.78
N SER A 352 17.24 13.72 24.90
CA SER A 352 16.12 13.19 25.69
C SER A 352 14.81 13.25 24.90
N ALA A 353 13.93 12.26 25.10
CA ALA A 353 12.62 12.26 24.48
C ALA A 353 11.71 13.35 25.10
N ASP A 354 10.94 14.06 24.26
CA ASP A 354 9.94 15.02 24.74
C ASP A 354 8.67 14.26 25.18
N PRO A 355 8.37 14.20 26.48
CA PRO A 355 7.22 13.47 27.01
C PRO A 355 5.86 14.09 26.63
N THR A 356 5.85 15.31 26.09
CA THR A 356 4.63 16.02 25.67
C THR A 356 4.28 15.78 24.19
N PHE A 357 5.14 15.10 23.45
CA PHE A 357 4.94 14.86 22.04
C PHE A 357 3.87 13.79 21.79
N ASP A 358 2.78 14.18 21.13
CA ASP A 358 1.73 13.26 20.69
C ASP A 358 2.02 12.77 19.26
N GLN A 359 2.72 11.64 19.14
CA GLN A 359 3.03 11.02 17.85
C GLN A 359 1.78 10.63 17.04
N PHE A 360 0.63 10.39 17.70
CA PHE A 360 -0.61 10.04 17.00
C PHE A 360 -1.25 11.25 16.30
N ALA A 361 -0.86 12.47 16.62
CA ALA A 361 -1.22 13.64 15.84
C ALA A 361 -0.60 13.63 14.43
N CYS A 362 0.49 12.86 14.23
CA CYS A 362 1.22 12.76 12.97
C CYS A 362 0.52 11.91 11.91
N GLY A 363 -0.38 10.99 12.29
CA GLY A 363 -1.07 10.13 11.34
C GLY A 363 -1.66 8.87 11.94
N LYS A 364 -1.55 7.75 11.25
CA LYS A 364 -2.25 6.50 11.57
C LYS A 364 -1.34 5.27 11.48
N VAL A 365 -1.41 4.44 12.50
CA VAL A 365 -0.77 3.11 12.55
C VAL A 365 -1.66 2.09 11.89
N VAL A 366 -1.11 1.21 11.05
CA VAL A 366 -1.88 0.18 10.33
C VAL A 366 -1.22 -1.19 10.35
N SER A 367 -2.03 -2.24 10.49
CA SER A 367 -1.59 -3.64 10.39
C SER A 367 -1.70 -4.21 8.97
N ASN A 368 -2.53 -3.60 8.14
CA ASN A 368 -2.80 -4.03 6.77
C ASN A 368 -2.86 -2.83 5.84
N PHE A 369 -1.88 -2.71 4.97
CA PHE A 369 -1.77 -1.63 4.00
C PHE A 369 -2.77 -1.74 2.85
N THR A 370 -3.27 -2.94 2.52
CA THR A 370 -4.27 -3.13 1.45
C THR A 370 -5.71 -2.82 1.88
N SER A 371 -5.92 -2.38 3.12
CA SER A 371 -7.26 -2.05 3.60
C SER A 371 -7.82 -0.80 2.92
N THR A 372 -9.12 -0.80 2.64
CA THR A 372 -9.83 0.35 2.05
C THR A 372 -9.72 1.62 2.90
N ASP A 373 -9.56 1.48 4.22
CA ASP A 373 -9.39 2.62 5.14
C ASP A 373 -8.06 3.33 4.94
N VAL A 374 -6.99 2.59 4.58
CA VAL A 374 -5.68 3.17 4.24
C VAL A 374 -5.78 3.98 2.96
N LEU A 375 -6.29 3.38 1.89
CA LEU A 375 -6.49 4.08 0.62
C LEU A 375 -7.38 5.32 0.78
N THR A 376 -8.51 5.19 1.49
CA THR A 376 -9.43 6.32 1.73
C THR A 376 -8.76 7.44 2.51
N GLY A 377 -7.93 7.10 3.50
CA GLY A 377 -7.17 8.06 4.30
C GLY A 377 -6.19 8.86 3.45
N LEU A 378 -5.38 8.16 2.64
CA LEU A 378 -4.42 8.77 1.72
C LEU A 378 -5.13 9.64 0.68
N GLN A 379 -6.18 9.13 0.02
CA GLN A 379 -6.91 9.88 -1.00
C GLN A 379 -7.64 11.12 -0.44
N THR A 380 -8.13 11.06 0.79
CA THR A 380 -8.81 12.19 1.44
C THR A 380 -7.87 13.36 1.72
N ASN A 381 -6.59 13.06 1.96
CA ASN A 381 -5.56 14.04 2.27
C ASN A 381 -4.62 14.33 1.09
N ALA A 382 -4.87 13.72 -0.08
CA ALA A 382 -4.02 13.86 -1.26
C ALA A 382 -3.92 15.32 -1.73
N SER A 383 -2.74 15.71 -2.14
CA SER A 383 -2.48 17.00 -2.77
C SER A 383 -3.20 17.09 -4.11
N GLN A 384 -3.45 18.31 -4.56
CA GLN A 384 -4.09 18.54 -5.86
C GLN A 384 -3.30 17.86 -7.00
N GLY A 385 -3.97 17.07 -7.81
CA GLY A 385 -3.39 16.33 -8.93
C GLY A 385 -2.85 14.95 -8.59
N ILE A 386 -2.75 14.57 -7.30
CA ILE A 386 -2.36 13.24 -6.88
C ILE A 386 -3.59 12.34 -6.71
N THR A 387 -3.52 11.15 -7.27
CA THR A 387 -4.58 10.12 -7.13
C THR A 387 -3.98 8.83 -6.60
N TRP A 388 -4.36 8.46 -5.37
CA TRP A 388 -4.03 7.19 -4.77
C TRP A 388 -5.00 6.11 -5.26
N VAL A 389 -4.47 4.95 -5.62
CA VAL A 389 -5.24 3.80 -6.11
C VAL A 389 -4.88 2.53 -5.36
N VAL A 390 -5.68 1.47 -5.54
CA VAL A 390 -5.35 0.15 -5.01
C VAL A 390 -4.05 -0.34 -5.66
N GLY A 391 -3.11 -0.77 -4.84
CA GLY A 391 -1.88 -1.41 -5.30
C GLY A 391 -1.84 -2.90 -4.93
N VAL A 392 -0.83 -3.61 -5.43
CA VAL A 392 -0.63 -5.05 -5.17
C VAL A 392 -0.33 -5.32 -3.70
N LYS A 393 0.53 -4.52 -3.08
CA LYS A 393 0.97 -4.69 -1.69
C LYS A 393 0.43 -3.59 -0.77
N HIS A 394 0.25 -2.39 -1.29
CA HIS A 394 -0.19 -1.18 -0.59
C HIS A 394 -0.78 -0.19 -1.59
N PRO A 395 -1.51 0.85 -1.18
CA PRO A 395 -1.92 1.92 -2.09
C PRO A 395 -0.74 2.55 -2.81
N THR A 396 -0.94 2.88 -4.07
CA THR A 396 0.04 3.55 -4.92
C THR A 396 -0.62 4.59 -5.81
N PHE A 397 0.04 5.08 -6.85
CA PHE A 397 -0.47 6.12 -7.73
C PHE A 397 -1.02 5.55 -9.03
N GLY A 398 -1.96 6.27 -9.65
CA GLY A 398 -2.59 5.84 -10.91
C GLY A 398 -1.63 5.66 -12.09
N TRP A 399 -0.45 6.26 -12.04
CA TRP A 399 0.62 6.13 -13.03
C TRP A 399 1.61 4.98 -12.70
N ASP A 400 1.64 4.48 -11.47
CA ASP A 400 2.61 3.49 -11.00
C ASP A 400 2.25 2.07 -11.46
N VAL A 401 2.57 1.74 -12.69
CA VAL A 401 2.28 0.44 -13.32
C VAL A 401 2.97 -0.74 -12.64
N TYR A 402 4.01 -0.50 -11.84
CA TYR A 402 4.75 -1.55 -11.12
C TYR A 402 4.05 -2.01 -9.85
N ASN A 403 3.20 -1.18 -9.28
CA ASN A 403 2.46 -1.49 -8.06
C ASN A 403 0.95 -1.59 -8.26
N ILE A 404 0.38 -1.14 -9.37
CA ILE A 404 -1.03 -1.37 -9.72
C ILE A 404 -1.23 -2.85 -10.07
N PRO A 405 -2.30 -3.52 -9.58
CA PRO A 405 -2.60 -4.91 -9.96
C PRO A 405 -2.82 -5.07 -11.47
N ALA A 406 -2.35 -6.18 -12.02
CA ALA A 406 -2.67 -6.58 -13.38
C ALA A 406 -4.18 -6.87 -13.55
N ASP A 407 -4.66 -6.86 -14.77
CA ASP A 407 -6.02 -7.28 -15.12
C ASP A 407 -6.09 -8.81 -15.28
N TYR A 408 -6.84 -9.46 -14.40
CA TYR A 408 -7.03 -10.92 -14.40
C TYR A 408 -8.32 -11.36 -15.10
N THR A 409 -9.02 -10.48 -15.80
CA THR A 409 -10.31 -10.81 -16.43
C THR A 409 -10.21 -12.01 -17.37
N ALA A 410 -9.14 -12.11 -18.17
CA ALA A 410 -8.90 -13.25 -19.05
C ALA A 410 -8.63 -14.57 -18.28
N VAL A 411 -7.85 -14.49 -17.19
CA VAL A 411 -7.60 -15.65 -16.29
C VAL A 411 -8.90 -16.11 -15.65
N ASP A 412 -9.73 -15.20 -15.16
CA ASP A 412 -11.01 -15.53 -14.52
C ASP A 412 -12.01 -16.15 -15.52
N ALA A 413 -12.01 -15.66 -16.76
CA ALA A 413 -12.79 -16.26 -17.83
C ALA A 413 -12.31 -17.69 -18.17
N ALA A 414 -10.99 -17.92 -18.24
CA ALA A 414 -10.41 -19.24 -18.47
C ALA A 414 -10.71 -20.19 -17.31
N LEU A 415 -10.60 -19.74 -16.05
CA LEU A 415 -10.96 -20.53 -14.87
C LEU A 415 -12.46 -20.89 -14.84
N THR A 416 -13.32 -19.98 -15.30
CA THR A 416 -14.76 -20.28 -15.45
C THR A 416 -14.97 -21.44 -16.42
N LYS A 417 -14.28 -21.45 -17.58
CA LYS A 417 -14.35 -22.58 -18.53
C LYS A 417 -13.87 -23.89 -17.89
N VAL A 418 -12.81 -23.86 -17.05
CA VAL A 418 -12.34 -25.06 -16.33
C VAL A 418 -13.42 -25.60 -15.38
N ASN A 419 -14.11 -24.72 -14.67
CA ASN A 419 -15.16 -25.12 -13.72
C ASN A 419 -16.35 -25.81 -14.40
N ASP A 420 -16.60 -25.51 -15.68
CA ASP A 420 -17.65 -26.14 -16.47
C ASP A 420 -17.27 -27.52 -17.01
N LEU A 421 -16.01 -27.94 -16.88
CA LEU A 421 -15.51 -29.22 -17.38
C LEU A 421 -15.66 -30.33 -16.35
N ASN A 422 -16.12 -31.50 -16.84
CA ASN A 422 -16.15 -32.70 -16.03
C ASN A 422 -14.84 -33.49 -16.17
N LYS A 423 -13.93 -33.33 -15.17
CA LYS A 423 -12.60 -33.96 -15.13
C LYS A 423 -12.65 -35.47 -15.45
N SER A 424 -13.71 -36.18 -15.04
CA SER A 424 -13.81 -37.64 -15.23
C SER A 424 -13.91 -38.07 -16.69
N GLU A 425 -14.29 -37.18 -17.59
CA GLU A 425 -14.45 -37.44 -19.01
C GLU A 425 -13.14 -37.40 -19.81
N TYR A 426 -12.06 -36.86 -19.21
CA TYR A 426 -10.82 -36.64 -19.91
C TYR A 426 -9.68 -37.52 -19.39
N LYS A 427 -8.71 -37.89 -20.28
CA LYS A 427 -7.55 -38.72 -19.95
C LYS A 427 -6.43 -37.91 -19.32
N ASN A 428 -6.25 -36.63 -19.74
CA ASN A 428 -5.12 -35.77 -19.49
C ASN A 428 -5.49 -34.46 -18.75
N PHE A 429 -6.50 -34.51 -17.87
CA PHE A 429 -6.99 -33.34 -17.15
C PHE A 429 -5.94 -32.72 -16.21
N SER A 430 -4.89 -33.46 -15.83
CA SER A 430 -3.81 -32.96 -14.98
C SER A 430 -3.09 -31.72 -15.55
N ALA A 431 -2.98 -31.61 -16.87
CA ALA A 431 -2.38 -30.42 -17.50
C ALA A 431 -3.19 -29.15 -17.22
N VAL A 432 -4.53 -29.26 -17.17
CA VAL A 432 -5.40 -28.13 -16.79
C VAL A 432 -5.22 -27.79 -15.31
N GLU A 433 -5.13 -28.79 -14.43
CA GLU A 433 -4.89 -28.58 -13.00
C GLU A 433 -3.54 -27.90 -12.74
N ASP A 434 -2.50 -28.29 -13.48
CA ASP A 434 -1.17 -27.70 -13.35
C ASP A 434 -1.16 -26.24 -13.83
N ALA A 435 -1.83 -25.94 -14.95
CA ALA A 435 -1.98 -24.56 -15.43
C ALA A 435 -2.78 -23.68 -14.44
N VAL A 436 -3.86 -24.20 -13.87
CA VAL A 436 -4.65 -23.49 -12.83
C VAL A 436 -3.82 -23.23 -11.58
N LYS A 437 -3.03 -24.21 -11.14
CA LYS A 437 -2.15 -24.08 -9.97
C LYS A 437 -1.02 -23.07 -10.18
N ALA A 438 -0.60 -22.87 -11.41
CA ALA A 438 0.45 -21.91 -11.78
C ALA A 438 -0.05 -20.44 -11.75
N VAL A 439 -1.35 -20.18 -11.60
CA VAL A 439 -1.89 -18.81 -11.56
C VAL A 439 -1.36 -18.06 -10.34
N ASN A 440 -0.64 -16.97 -10.61
CA ASN A 440 -0.15 -16.05 -9.60
C ASN A 440 -0.94 -14.73 -9.65
N ARG A 441 -1.63 -14.39 -8.57
CA ARG A 441 -2.48 -13.18 -8.48
C ARG A 441 -1.80 -11.97 -7.86
N THR A 442 -0.47 -11.99 -7.73
CA THR A 442 0.31 -10.88 -7.15
C THR A 442 1.07 -10.08 -8.21
N LYS A 443 0.73 -10.26 -9.48
CA LYS A 443 1.37 -9.56 -10.59
C LYS A 443 0.86 -8.13 -10.72
N SER A 444 1.76 -7.22 -11.10
CA SER A 444 1.42 -5.83 -11.38
C SER A 444 1.04 -5.62 -12.86
N LYS A 445 0.53 -4.43 -13.17
CA LYS A 445 0.19 -4.04 -14.55
C LYS A 445 1.40 -4.08 -15.48
N ALA A 446 2.61 -3.79 -14.99
CA ALA A 446 3.84 -3.95 -15.76
C ALA A 446 4.11 -5.42 -16.16
N GLN A 447 3.48 -6.37 -15.49
CA GLN A 447 3.59 -7.81 -15.74
C GLN A 447 2.32 -8.38 -16.41
N GLN A 448 1.55 -7.55 -17.10
CA GLN A 448 0.29 -7.96 -17.73
C GLN A 448 0.48 -9.12 -18.71
N GLU A 449 1.55 -9.12 -19.49
CA GLU A 449 1.85 -10.19 -20.44
C GLU A 449 2.03 -11.56 -19.78
N GLU A 450 2.62 -11.59 -18.57
CA GLU A 450 2.71 -12.83 -17.79
C GLU A 450 1.32 -13.32 -17.36
N VAL A 451 0.41 -12.41 -17.03
CA VAL A 451 -0.98 -12.74 -16.67
C VAL A 451 -1.75 -13.24 -17.88
N ASP A 452 -1.56 -12.63 -19.03
CA ASP A 452 -2.17 -13.05 -20.30
C ASP A 452 -1.64 -14.44 -20.72
N ALA A 453 -0.35 -14.69 -20.50
CA ALA A 453 0.26 -16.01 -20.70
C ALA A 453 -0.33 -17.08 -19.77
N MET A 454 -0.66 -16.75 -18.51
CA MET A 454 -1.37 -17.67 -17.59
C MET A 454 -2.76 -18.01 -18.12
N ALA A 455 -3.52 -17.02 -18.59
CA ALA A 455 -4.84 -17.25 -19.19
C ALA A 455 -4.73 -18.16 -20.42
N LYS A 456 -3.78 -17.87 -21.29
CA LYS A 456 -3.50 -18.68 -22.49
C LYS A 456 -3.10 -20.11 -22.15
N ALA A 457 -2.24 -20.32 -21.15
CA ALA A 457 -1.82 -21.65 -20.70
C ALA A 457 -3.00 -22.50 -20.23
N ILE A 458 -3.97 -21.90 -19.52
CA ILE A 458 -5.20 -22.61 -19.13
C ILE A 458 -6.03 -22.94 -20.36
N GLU A 459 -6.22 -22.02 -21.29
CA GLU A 459 -6.98 -22.24 -22.52
C GLU A 459 -6.35 -23.30 -23.43
N ASP A 460 -5.03 -23.28 -23.59
CA ASP A 460 -4.28 -24.29 -24.37
C ASP A 460 -4.41 -25.67 -23.71
N ALA A 461 -4.33 -25.74 -22.38
CA ALA A 461 -4.53 -26.99 -21.64
C ALA A 461 -5.96 -27.56 -21.82
N ILE A 462 -6.99 -26.67 -21.82
CA ILE A 462 -8.38 -27.05 -22.11
C ILE A 462 -8.50 -27.55 -23.55
N ALA A 463 -7.92 -26.85 -24.52
CA ALA A 463 -7.98 -27.22 -25.93
C ALA A 463 -7.30 -28.58 -26.22
N ALA A 464 -6.25 -28.93 -25.46
CA ALA A 464 -5.53 -30.18 -25.55
C ALA A 464 -6.22 -31.37 -24.83
N LEU A 465 -7.40 -31.18 -24.25
CA LEU A 465 -8.11 -32.24 -23.52
C LEU A 465 -8.56 -33.36 -24.45
N GLU A 466 -8.17 -34.60 -24.13
CA GLU A 466 -8.60 -35.79 -24.80
C GLU A 466 -9.74 -36.49 -24.03
N LYS A 467 -10.89 -36.62 -24.66
CA LYS A 467 -11.99 -37.43 -24.07
C LYS A 467 -11.60 -38.90 -23.94
N LYS A 468 -11.99 -39.51 -22.85
CA LYS A 468 -11.88 -40.97 -22.70
C LYS A 468 -12.75 -41.65 -23.77
N PRO A 469 -12.34 -42.79 -24.36
CA PRO A 469 -13.19 -43.54 -25.27
C PRO A 469 -14.51 -43.86 -24.57
N ALA A 470 -15.61 -43.68 -25.26
CA ALA A 470 -16.87 -44.15 -24.77
C ALA A 470 -16.78 -45.68 -24.56
N SER A 471 -17.00 -46.14 -23.35
CA SER A 471 -17.05 -47.60 -23.05
C SER A 471 -18.20 -48.23 -23.84
N SER A 472 -17.86 -48.95 -24.90
CA SER A 472 -18.82 -49.70 -25.68
C SER A 472 -19.23 -50.96 -24.89
N GLY A 473 -20.44 -50.99 -24.36
CA GLY A 473 -21.05 -52.22 -23.88
C GLY A 473 -21.60 -52.16 -22.46
N GLY A 474 -22.77 -51.63 -22.32
CA GLY A 474 -23.61 -51.76 -21.13
C GLY A 474 -24.79 -50.79 -21.25
N SER A 475 -26.00 -51.30 -21.23
CA SER A 475 -27.22 -50.49 -21.19
C SER A 475 -27.12 -49.53 -20.00
N TYR A 476 -26.77 -48.26 -20.27
CA TYR A 476 -26.65 -47.22 -19.26
C TYR A 476 -28.05 -46.73 -18.92
N VAL A 477 -28.58 -47.22 -17.79
CA VAL A 477 -29.63 -46.50 -17.08
C VAL A 477 -28.94 -45.26 -16.51
N PRO A 478 -29.36 -44.00 -16.84
CA PRO A 478 -28.76 -42.82 -16.25
C PRO A 478 -28.88 -42.87 -14.74
N VAL A 479 -27.78 -43.05 -14.05
CA VAL A 479 -27.74 -42.91 -12.59
C VAL A 479 -27.98 -41.43 -12.32
N GLN A 480 -29.18 -41.07 -11.88
CA GLN A 480 -29.51 -39.71 -11.45
C GLN A 480 -28.63 -39.38 -10.25
N LYS A 481 -27.71 -38.45 -10.41
CA LYS A 481 -26.91 -37.95 -9.29
C LYS A 481 -27.82 -37.23 -8.29
N PRO A 482 -27.39 -37.07 -7.02
CA PRO A 482 -28.09 -36.17 -6.10
C PRO A 482 -28.25 -34.78 -6.69
N GLU A 483 -29.42 -34.19 -6.50
CA GLU A 483 -29.69 -32.79 -6.86
C GLU A 483 -29.11 -31.89 -5.76
N ILE A 484 -28.17 -31.03 -6.10
CA ILE A 484 -27.52 -30.12 -5.13
C ILE A 484 -28.01 -28.71 -5.36
N ILE A 485 -28.57 -28.10 -4.32
CA ILE A 485 -28.94 -26.70 -4.27
C ILE A 485 -27.99 -26.01 -3.30
N THR A 486 -27.06 -25.21 -3.84
CA THR A 486 -26.09 -24.48 -3.07
C THR A 486 -26.57 -23.04 -2.89
N GLY A 487 -26.71 -22.59 -1.64
CA GLY A 487 -27.01 -21.19 -1.31
C GLY A 487 -25.82 -20.27 -1.56
N GLU A 488 -26.07 -18.95 -1.54
CA GLU A 488 -25.02 -17.95 -1.63
C GLU A 488 -24.06 -18.03 -0.42
N GLY A 489 -22.76 -17.86 -0.64
CA GLY A 489 -21.74 -17.82 0.42
C GLY A 489 -20.86 -19.07 0.54
N GLY A 490 -20.86 -19.92 -0.46
CA GLY A 490 -19.97 -21.08 -0.55
C GLY A 490 -20.17 -21.90 -1.81
N LYS A 491 -19.37 -22.94 -1.93
CA LYS A 491 -19.39 -23.89 -3.06
C LYS A 491 -19.60 -25.30 -2.56
N THR A 492 -20.16 -26.14 -3.41
CA THR A 492 -20.37 -27.58 -3.12
C THR A 492 -19.82 -28.39 -4.27
N ASP A 493 -19.22 -29.55 -3.95
CA ASP A 493 -18.66 -30.45 -4.94
C ASP A 493 -19.00 -31.89 -4.59
N LEU A 494 -19.45 -32.70 -5.58
CA LEU A 494 -19.78 -34.10 -5.42
C LEU A 494 -18.57 -34.95 -5.76
N THR A 495 -18.11 -35.73 -4.76
CA THR A 495 -17.01 -36.69 -4.89
C THR A 495 -17.49 -38.13 -4.65
N ASP A 496 -16.58 -39.07 -4.77
CA ASP A 496 -16.86 -40.51 -4.54
C ASP A 496 -18.06 -41.03 -5.34
N HIS A 497 -18.08 -40.74 -6.65
CA HIS A 497 -19.16 -41.13 -7.58
C HIS A 497 -20.53 -40.56 -7.20
N GLY A 498 -20.56 -39.38 -6.53
CA GLY A 498 -21.79 -38.71 -6.12
C GLY A 498 -22.30 -39.10 -4.74
N SER A 499 -21.56 -39.92 -3.98
CA SER A 499 -21.95 -40.33 -2.63
C SER A 499 -21.46 -39.42 -1.51
N THR A 500 -20.56 -38.49 -1.82
CA THR A 500 -20.00 -37.52 -0.85
C THR A 500 -20.13 -36.12 -1.41
N LEU A 501 -20.72 -35.19 -0.64
CA LEU A 501 -20.74 -33.78 -0.93
C LEU A 501 -19.64 -33.08 -0.10
N VAL A 502 -18.74 -32.37 -0.75
CA VAL A 502 -17.77 -31.50 -0.14
C VAL A 502 -18.32 -30.08 -0.19
N ILE A 503 -18.28 -29.37 0.94
CA ILE A 503 -18.85 -28.02 1.09
C ILE A 503 -17.71 -27.07 1.44
N THR A 504 -17.52 -26.03 0.67
CA THR A 504 -16.47 -25.03 0.88
C THR A 504 -17.11 -23.67 1.10
N PRO A 505 -17.22 -23.18 2.35
CA PRO A 505 -17.68 -21.82 2.60
C PRO A 505 -16.71 -20.79 2.04
N ASP A 506 -17.24 -19.66 1.56
CA ASP A 506 -16.44 -18.52 1.15
C ASP A 506 -15.74 -17.85 2.37
N ALA A 507 -14.74 -17.00 2.13
CA ALA A 507 -14.03 -16.32 3.19
C ALA A 507 -14.99 -15.50 4.07
N GLY A 508 -14.97 -15.75 5.39
CA GLY A 508 -15.89 -15.12 6.35
C GLY A 508 -17.28 -15.73 6.43
N MET A 509 -17.53 -16.85 5.73
CA MET A 509 -18.77 -17.60 5.78
C MET A 509 -18.59 -18.93 6.52
N GLN A 510 -19.67 -19.48 7.01
CA GLN A 510 -19.76 -20.81 7.62
C GLN A 510 -20.98 -21.57 7.08
N ILE A 511 -20.92 -22.89 7.15
CA ILE A 511 -22.09 -23.71 6.84
C ILE A 511 -23.13 -23.47 7.93
N GLU A 512 -24.29 -22.96 7.56
CA GLU A 512 -25.40 -22.74 8.48
C GLU A 512 -26.21 -24.01 8.66
N LYS A 513 -26.57 -24.63 7.54
CA LYS A 513 -27.45 -25.79 7.53
C LYS A 513 -27.29 -26.61 6.27
N VAL A 514 -27.39 -27.94 6.40
CA VAL A 514 -27.50 -28.86 5.25
C VAL A 514 -28.71 -29.73 5.44
N LEU A 515 -29.58 -29.75 4.44
CA LEU A 515 -30.75 -30.62 4.39
C LEU A 515 -30.55 -31.70 3.31
N VAL A 516 -30.83 -32.94 3.64
CA VAL A 516 -30.95 -34.04 2.66
C VAL A 516 -32.40 -34.51 2.67
N ASN A 517 -33.08 -34.38 1.53
CA ASN A 517 -34.50 -34.67 1.40
C ASN A 517 -35.36 -33.94 2.46
N GLY A 518 -35.03 -32.67 2.73
CA GLY A 518 -35.73 -31.83 3.70
C GLY A 518 -35.39 -32.11 5.16
N LYS A 519 -34.50 -33.07 5.47
CA LYS A 519 -34.06 -33.38 6.84
C LYS A 519 -32.65 -32.84 7.07
N GLU A 520 -32.45 -32.19 8.21
CA GLU A 520 -31.14 -31.68 8.59
C GLU A 520 -30.15 -32.81 8.89
N VAL A 521 -28.94 -32.70 8.33
CA VAL A 521 -27.87 -33.68 8.51
C VAL A 521 -26.65 -33.03 9.11
N LYS A 522 -25.92 -33.81 9.92
CA LYS A 522 -24.66 -33.33 10.52
C LYS A 522 -23.56 -33.33 9.48
N VAL A 523 -22.88 -32.21 9.34
CA VAL A 523 -21.69 -32.05 8.51
C VAL A 523 -20.45 -32.34 9.36
N SER A 524 -19.55 -33.19 8.86
CA SER A 524 -18.27 -33.48 9.49
C SER A 524 -17.15 -33.18 8.51
N ASP A 525 -16.13 -32.39 8.93
CA ASP A 525 -15.01 -31.97 8.08
C ASP A 525 -15.46 -31.36 6.73
N HIS A 526 -16.49 -30.53 6.77
CA HIS A 526 -17.10 -29.90 5.60
C HIS A 526 -17.62 -30.92 4.55
N LYS A 527 -18.01 -32.15 4.99
CA LYS A 527 -18.48 -33.21 4.11
C LYS A 527 -19.79 -33.81 4.60
N VAL A 528 -20.65 -34.18 3.63
CA VAL A 528 -21.82 -35.04 3.83
C VAL A 528 -21.59 -36.30 3.05
N LYS A 529 -21.57 -37.47 3.72
CA LYS A 529 -21.30 -38.77 3.13
C LYS A 529 -22.57 -39.61 3.06
N GLY A 530 -22.56 -40.60 2.17
CA GLY A 530 -23.64 -41.59 2.06
C GLY A 530 -24.87 -41.09 1.29
N LEU A 531 -24.69 -40.06 0.45
CA LEU A 531 -25.73 -39.60 -0.46
C LEU A 531 -26.07 -40.69 -1.49
N LYS A 532 -27.34 -40.78 -1.82
CA LYS A 532 -27.87 -41.74 -2.77
C LYS A 532 -28.36 -41.04 -4.04
N THR A 533 -28.44 -41.77 -5.10
CA THR A 533 -29.08 -41.36 -6.34
C THR A 533 -30.49 -40.83 -6.06
N GLY A 534 -30.78 -39.62 -6.55
CA GLY A 534 -32.09 -38.99 -6.38
C GLY A 534 -32.27 -38.21 -5.07
N ASP A 535 -31.27 -38.20 -4.17
CA ASP A 535 -31.32 -37.33 -3.00
C ASP A 535 -31.29 -35.85 -3.43
N LYS A 536 -32.11 -35.03 -2.76
CA LYS A 536 -32.09 -33.59 -2.89
C LYS A 536 -31.34 -32.99 -1.70
N VAL A 537 -30.23 -32.30 -1.96
CA VAL A 537 -29.40 -31.70 -0.92
C VAL A 537 -29.45 -30.18 -1.03
N GLU A 538 -29.79 -29.52 0.05
CA GLU A 538 -29.84 -28.06 0.14
C GLU A 538 -28.79 -27.59 1.17
N VAL A 539 -27.87 -26.70 0.75
CA VAL A 539 -26.82 -26.17 1.60
C VAL A 539 -27.03 -24.66 1.76
N THR A 540 -27.10 -24.19 2.99
CA THR A 540 -27.18 -22.76 3.32
C THR A 540 -25.95 -22.32 4.08
N PHE A 541 -25.54 -21.07 3.85
CA PHE A 541 -24.39 -20.46 4.48
C PHE A 541 -24.81 -19.21 5.25
N SER A 542 -24.11 -18.93 6.35
CA SER A 542 -24.24 -17.69 7.09
C SER A 542 -22.86 -17.06 7.30
N ARG A 543 -22.82 -15.75 7.54
CA ARG A 543 -21.57 -15.10 7.90
C ARG A 543 -21.08 -15.59 9.26
N ILE A 544 -19.77 -15.77 9.41
CA ILE A 544 -19.16 -16.05 10.70
C ILE A 544 -19.40 -14.84 11.59
N PRO A 545 -20.13 -14.98 12.71
CA PRO A 545 -20.40 -13.87 13.61
C PRO A 545 -19.10 -13.30 14.16
N PRO A 546 -18.96 -11.96 14.25
CA PRO A 546 -17.79 -11.36 14.87
C PRO A 546 -17.73 -11.78 16.34
N THR A 547 -16.54 -12.16 16.79
CA THR A 547 -16.31 -12.58 18.18
C THR A 547 -16.54 -11.42 19.16
N LYS A 548 -16.86 -11.74 20.41
CA LYS A 548 -17.00 -10.73 21.48
C LYS A 548 -15.78 -9.81 21.55
N ALA A 549 -14.57 -10.33 21.41
CA ALA A 549 -13.33 -9.55 21.43
C ALA A 549 -13.25 -8.56 20.26
N GLN A 550 -13.64 -8.97 19.05
CA GLN A 550 -13.70 -8.10 17.87
C GLN A 550 -14.74 -6.99 18.06
N ILE A 551 -15.93 -7.33 18.57
CA ILE A 551 -16.99 -6.36 18.84
C ILE A 551 -16.55 -5.37 19.94
N ASP A 552 -15.97 -5.85 21.04
CA ASP A 552 -15.47 -5.01 22.13
C ASP A 552 -14.35 -4.06 21.65
N LYS A 553 -13.41 -4.57 20.85
CA LYS A 553 -12.35 -3.77 20.22
C LYS A 553 -12.93 -2.67 19.32
N ALA A 554 -13.83 -3.04 18.42
CA ALA A 554 -14.43 -2.11 17.47
C ALA A 554 -15.30 -1.05 18.19
N ILE A 555 -16.07 -1.44 19.21
CA ILE A 555 -16.85 -0.49 20.03
C ILE A 555 -15.93 0.46 20.80
N LYS A 556 -14.82 -0.02 21.37
CA LYS A 556 -13.86 0.84 22.07
C LYS A 556 -13.21 1.84 21.10
N THR A 557 -12.80 1.38 19.93
CA THR A 557 -12.20 2.23 18.88
C THR A 557 -13.20 3.27 18.37
N SER A 558 -14.46 2.88 18.16
CA SER A 558 -15.53 3.76 17.64
C SER A 558 -16.22 4.59 18.73
N ALA A 559 -15.96 4.36 20.02
CA ALA A 559 -16.62 5.07 21.12
C ALA A 559 -16.37 6.58 21.08
N GLY A 560 -15.25 7.04 20.50
CA GLY A 560 -14.97 8.46 20.25
C GLY A 560 -15.89 9.09 19.19
N ASN A 561 -16.37 8.31 18.26
CA ASN A 561 -17.08 8.75 17.05
C ASN A 561 -18.61 8.71 17.15
N LEU A 562 -19.14 8.23 18.29
CA LEU A 562 -20.57 8.28 18.57
C LEU A 562 -20.94 9.69 19.02
N LYS A 563 -21.59 10.48 18.17
CA LYS A 563 -22.03 11.85 18.46
C LYS A 563 -23.54 11.86 18.78
N LEU A 564 -23.93 12.50 19.89
CA LEU A 564 -25.33 12.74 20.22
C LEU A 564 -25.70 14.19 19.88
N THR A 565 -26.56 14.36 18.88
CA THR A 565 -27.10 15.65 18.47
C THR A 565 -28.55 15.79 18.96
N VAL A 566 -28.91 16.95 19.46
CA VAL A 566 -30.23 17.24 19.95
C VAL A 566 -30.73 18.52 19.30
N ARG A 567 -31.96 18.49 18.76
CA ARG A 567 -32.60 19.64 18.12
C ARG A 567 -34.12 19.59 18.31
N THR A 568 -34.77 20.72 18.19
CA THR A 568 -36.24 20.75 18.11
C THR A 568 -36.71 20.10 16.81
N SER A 569 -37.75 19.29 16.89
CA SER A 569 -38.36 18.70 15.69
C SER A 569 -39.11 19.81 14.91
N LYS A 570 -39.08 19.70 13.56
CA LYS A 570 -39.83 20.60 12.67
C LYS A 570 -41.33 20.31 12.63
N THR A 571 -41.83 19.30 13.37
CA THR A 571 -43.24 18.96 13.41
C THR A 571 -44.03 19.94 14.27
N PRO A 572 -45.36 20.13 14.06
CA PRO A 572 -46.17 21.17 14.71
C PRO A 572 -46.19 21.14 16.25
N LYS A 573 -45.82 20.00 16.87
CA LYS A 573 -45.81 19.81 18.33
C LYS A 573 -44.47 20.08 19.01
N LYS A 574 -43.57 20.85 18.43
CA LYS A 574 -42.26 21.27 19.01
C LYS A 574 -41.52 20.20 19.87
N ASN A 575 -41.51 18.97 19.41
CA ASN A 575 -40.84 17.87 20.12
C ASN A 575 -39.31 17.98 20.03
N ILE A 576 -38.58 17.48 21.03
CA ILE A 576 -37.12 17.41 20.97
C ILE A 576 -36.72 16.08 20.36
N LYS A 577 -35.91 16.14 19.32
CA LYS A 577 -35.35 14.98 18.64
C LYS A 577 -33.88 14.81 19.02
N ALA A 578 -33.55 13.72 19.73
CA ALA A 578 -32.18 13.32 20.02
C ALA A 578 -31.75 12.23 19.01
N VAL A 579 -30.62 12.43 18.34
CA VAL A 579 -30.13 11.56 17.28
C VAL A 579 -28.73 11.15 17.62
N VAL A 580 -28.47 9.84 17.65
CA VAL A 580 -27.16 9.26 17.73
C VAL A 580 -26.62 9.19 16.29
N LYS A 581 -25.56 9.96 16.01
CA LYS A 581 -24.82 9.89 14.76
C LYS A 581 -23.67 8.91 14.89
N GLN A 582 -23.48 8.11 13.87
CA GLN A 582 -22.44 7.10 13.74
C GLN A 582 -21.53 7.53 12.58
N ASP A 583 -20.25 7.25 12.69
CA ASP A 583 -19.34 7.32 11.55
C ASP A 583 -19.51 6.11 10.60
N ALA A 584 -18.75 6.08 9.53
CA ALA A 584 -18.82 5.02 8.53
C ALA A 584 -18.39 3.66 9.10
N ALA A 585 -17.32 3.63 9.91
CA ALA A 585 -16.78 2.41 10.51
C ALA A 585 -17.81 1.79 11.49
N LEU A 586 -18.40 2.59 12.37
CA LEU A 586 -19.44 2.12 13.28
C LEU A 586 -20.70 1.65 12.54
N LYS A 587 -21.07 2.31 11.45
CA LYS A 587 -22.19 1.86 10.60
C LYS A 587 -21.92 0.52 9.96
N SER A 588 -20.69 0.28 9.43
CA SER A 588 -20.30 -1.02 8.85
C SER A 588 -20.37 -2.11 9.91
N LEU A 589 -19.71 -1.93 11.04
CA LEU A 589 -19.77 -2.88 12.15
C LEU A 589 -21.21 -3.22 12.54
N LEU A 590 -22.08 -2.21 12.72
CA LEU A 590 -23.46 -2.45 13.14
C LEU A 590 -24.29 -3.16 12.07
N ARG A 591 -23.93 -3.04 10.81
CA ARG A 591 -24.52 -3.85 9.73
C ARG A 591 -24.07 -5.30 9.86
N GLU A 592 -22.77 -5.55 9.98
CA GLU A 592 -22.19 -6.90 10.13
C GLU A 592 -22.76 -7.65 11.34
N VAL A 593 -22.85 -6.97 12.51
CA VAL A 593 -23.43 -7.55 13.72
C VAL A 593 -24.92 -7.90 13.54
N LYS A 594 -25.68 -7.10 12.79
CA LYS A 594 -27.10 -7.37 12.51
C LYS A 594 -27.27 -8.52 11.53
N GLU A 595 -26.43 -8.56 10.47
CA GLU A 595 -26.41 -9.65 9.49
C GLU A 595 -26.02 -10.98 10.15
N ALA A 596 -25.22 -10.94 11.22
CA ALA A 596 -24.88 -12.09 12.06
C ALA A 596 -25.96 -12.45 13.11
N GLY A 597 -27.13 -11.83 13.04
CA GLY A 597 -28.27 -12.13 13.94
C GLY A 597 -28.21 -11.46 15.31
N TYR A 598 -27.29 -10.56 15.57
CA TYR A 598 -27.20 -9.82 16.82
C TYR A 598 -28.16 -8.62 16.85
N THR A 599 -28.64 -8.26 18.04
CA THR A 599 -29.56 -7.15 18.20
C THR A 599 -28.84 -5.88 18.65
N VAL A 600 -29.03 -4.78 17.91
CA VAL A 600 -28.51 -3.46 18.24
C VAL A 600 -29.59 -2.60 18.89
N LYS A 601 -29.33 -2.08 20.09
CA LYS A 601 -30.24 -1.21 20.83
C LYS A 601 -29.55 0.10 21.23
N TYR A 602 -30.33 1.17 21.30
CA TYR A 602 -29.91 2.49 21.78
C TYR A 602 -30.69 2.85 23.02
N LYS A 603 -29.99 3.07 24.13
CA LYS A 603 -30.60 3.47 25.39
C LYS A 603 -30.41 4.97 25.61
N PHE A 604 -31.54 5.70 25.73
CA PHE A 604 -31.54 7.14 25.90
C PHE A 604 -31.88 7.50 27.35
N TYR A 605 -31.25 8.57 27.82
CA TYR A 605 -31.45 9.14 29.15
C TYR A 605 -31.71 10.64 29.00
N ARG A 606 -32.56 11.19 29.88
CA ARG A 606 -32.94 12.61 29.91
C ARG A 606 -32.77 13.18 31.31
N SER A 607 -32.33 14.43 31.41
CA SER A 607 -32.26 15.22 32.62
C SER A 607 -32.57 16.68 32.33
N GLU A 608 -33.04 17.41 33.31
CA GLU A 608 -33.16 18.88 33.28
C GLU A 608 -31.86 19.54 33.76
N SER A 609 -30.98 18.81 34.43
CA SER A 609 -29.64 19.23 34.82
C SER A 609 -28.57 18.66 33.88
N LYS A 610 -27.55 19.47 33.52
CA LYS A 610 -26.43 19.04 32.72
C LYS A 610 -25.53 18.03 33.44
N LYS A 611 -25.40 18.14 34.75
CA LYS A 611 -24.43 17.38 35.55
C LYS A 611 -25.01 16.09 36.13
N SER A 612 -26.28 16.04 36.49
CA SER A 612 -26.90 14.95 37.28
C SER A 612 -28.34 14.68 36.87
N GLY A 613 -28.99 13.71 37.55
CA GLY A 613 -30.43 13.45 37.42
C GLY A 613 -30.87 12.79 36.11
N TYR A 614 -29.98 12.08 35.41
CA TYR A 614 -30.30 11.39 34.16
C TYR A 614 -31.12 10.12 34.40
N ALA A 615 -32.39 10.16 34.08
CA ALA A 615 -33.27 8.99 34.10
C ALA A 615 -33.33 8.30 32.73
N ALA A 616 -33.32 6.99 32.75
CA ALA A 616 -33.56 6.20 31.54
C ALA A 616 -34.97 6.48 31.01
N ARG A 617 -35.11 6.70 29.71
CA ARG A 617 -36.40 7.01 29.08
C ARG A 617 -36.85 5.91 28.14
N LEU A 618 -35.98 5.51 27.23
CA LEU A 618 -36.37 4.57 26.19
C LEU A 618 -35.17 3.80 25.67
N THR A 619 -35.41 2.53 25.31
CA THR A 619 -34.50 1.71 24.54
C THR A 619 -35.10 1.46 23.16
N LYS A 620 -34.38 1.76 22.08
CA LYS A 620 -34.85 1.61 20.70
C LYS A 620 -33.83 0.88 19.85
N THR A 621 -34.31 0.27 18.78
CA THR A 621 -33.47 -0.31 17.74
C THR A 621 -32.97 0.75 16.73
N THR A 622 -33.56 1.94 16.74
CA THR A 622 -33.13 3.08 15.94
C THR A 622 -32.38 4.10 16.80
N GLY A 623 -31.34 4.72 16.26
CA GLY A 623 -30.55 5.76 16.93
C GLY A 623 -31.28 7.09 17.10
N VAL A 624 -32.64 7.09 17.16
CA VAL A 624 -33.47 8.30 17.23
C VAL A 624 -34.44 8.19 18.37
N TYR A 625 -34.41 9.19 19.26
CA TYR A 625 -35.38 9.39 20.32
C TYR A 625 -36.15 10.69 20.12
N LEU A 626 -37.48 10.61 20.10
CA LEU A 626 -38.36 11.77 20.04
C LEU A 626 -38.96 11.96 21.43
N ASN A 627 -38.64 13.08 22.08
CA ASN A 627 -39.24 13.45 23.38
C ASN A 627 -40.57 14.17 23.15
N THR A 628 -41.67 13.50 23.44
CA THR A 628 -43.03 14.02 23.34
C THR A 628 -43.58 14.49 24.69
N GLU A 629 -42.86 14.22 25.79
CA GLU A 629 -43.30 14.47 27.19
C GLU A 629 -42.59 15.67 27.82
N GLY A 630 -41.97 16.54 27.02
CA GLY A 630 -41.25 17.69 27.52
C GLY A 630 -42.19 18.80 27.95
N GLN A 631 -41.94 19.39 29.13
CA GLN A 631 -42.69 20.56 29.63
C GLN A 631 -42.29 21.83 28.90
N ALA A 632 -43.23 22.75 28.75
CA ALA A 632 -42.98 24.07 28.18
C ALA A 632 -41.90 24.80 29.00
N ASN A 633 -41.01 25.51 28.34
CA ASN A 633 -39.89 26.26 28.90
C ASN A 633 -38.82 25.47 29.68
N ALA A 634 -38.97 24.16 29.82
CA ALA A 634 -37.92 23.31 30.40
C ALA A 634 -36.76 23.08 29.42
N LYS A 635 -35.54 23.08 29.96
CA LYS A 635 -34.32 22.77 29.21
C LYS A 635 -33.90 21.34 29.50
N TYR A 636 -33.79 20.54 28.46
CA TYR A 636 -33.43 19.13 28.57
C TYR A 636 -32.06 18.82 28.03
N TYR A 637 -31.34 17.98 28.75
CA TYR A 637 -30.06 17.39 28.37
C TYR A 637 -30.24 15.89 28.17
N TYR A 638 -29.49 15.34 27.20
CA TYR A 638 -29.63 13.93 26.83
C TYR A 638 -28.29 13.22 26.92
N LYS A 639 -28.35 11.97 27.31
CA LYS A 639 -27.26 11.00 27.14
C LYS A 639 -27.78 9.81 26.36
N ALA A 640 -26.88 9.15 25.64
CA ALA A 640 -27.20 7.90 24.96
C ALA A 640 -26.02 6.96 25.00
N LYS A 641 -26.30 5.66 24.96
CA LYS A 641 -25.33 4.60 24.70
C LYS A 641 -25.91 3.59 23.71
N LEU A 642 -25.03 2.94 22.99
CA LEU A 642 -25.35 1.83 22.10
C LEU A 642 -25.06 0.52 22.84
N GLN A 643 -25.91 -0.48 22.66
CA GLN A 643 -25.80 -1.81 23.21
C GLN A 643 -25.93 -2.83 22.09
N ILE A 644 -25.09 -3.86 22.09
CA ILE A 644 -25.18 -5.02 21.23
C ILE A 644 -25.52 -6.21 22.12
N LEU A 645 -26.57 -6.93 21.74
CA LEU A 645 -27.06 -8.11 22.43
C LEU A 645 -26.84 -9.32 21.52
N ASP A 646 -26.51 -10.47 22.11
CA ASP A 646 -26.42 -11.73 21.38
C ASP A 646 -27.80 -12.23 20.91
N GLN A 647 -27.82 -13.39 20.28
CA GLN A 647 -29.05 -14.00 19.76
C GLN A 647 -30.06 -14.35 20.88
N ASP A 648 -29.55 -14.60 22.09
CA ASP A 648 -30.37 -14.87 23.29
C ASP A 648 -30.81 -13.59 24.02
N GLY A 649 -30.47 -12.42 23.50
CA GLY A 649 -30.83 -11.12 24.07
C GLY A 649 -29.96 -10.69 25.25
N LYS A 650 -28.85 -11.38 25.53
CA LYS A 650 -27.90 -11.03 26.57
C LYS A 650 -26.94 -9.92 26.08
N LEU A 651 -26.59 -9.00 26.97
CA LEU A 651 -25.67 -7.92 26.64
C LEU A 651 -24.28 -8.45 26.32
N LEU A 652 -23.85 -8.26 25.09
CA LEU A 652 -22.54 -8.66 24.60
C LEU A 652 -21.53 -7.52 24.75
N ALA A 653 -21.90 -6.30 24.35
CA ALA A 653 -21.05 -5.13 24.43
C ALA A 653 -21.88 -3.82 24.51
N GLU A 654 -21.30 -2.75 25.07
CA GLU A 654 -21.91 -1.44 25.06
C GLU A 654 -20.89 -0.30 25.03
N THR A 655 -21.28 0.85 24.45
CA THR A 655 -20.45 2.05 24.44
C THR A 655 -20.53 2.78 25.76
N ALA A 656 -19.54 3.64 26.04
CA ALA A 656 -19.67 4.65 27.09
C ALA A 656 -20.86 5.58 26.83
N LEU A 657 -21.42 6.13 27.91
CA LEU A 657 -22.49 7.13 27.82
C LEU A 657 -21.99 8.41 27.15
N ARG A 658 -22.63 8.82 26.07
CA ARG A 658 -22.35 10.09 25.39
C ARG A 658 -23.40 11.12 25.72
N GLN A 659 -22.93 12.31 26.08
CA GLN A 659 -23.79 13.46 26.46
C GLN A 659 -23.85 14.47 25.31
N CYS A 660 -25.02 15.07 25.08
CA CYS A 660 -25.13 16.17 24.14
C CYS A 660 -24.35 17.41 24.64
N ARG A 661 -23.73 18.14 23.72
CA ARG A 661 -22.93 19.33 24.05
C ARG A 661 -23.77 20.45 24.68
N PHE A 662 -24.99 20.60 24.19
CA PHE A 662 -25.94 21.66 24.64
C PHE A 662 -27.30 21.05 25.01
N GLY A 663 -27.96 21.61 26.01
CA GLY A 663 -29.35 21.34 26.29
C GLY A 663 -30.28 22.09 25.33
N VAL A 664 -31.44 21.49 25.05
CA VAL A 664 -32.46 22.09 24.18
C VAL A 664 -33.68 22.46 25.01
N ARG A 665 -34.17 23.67 24.80
CA ARG A 665 -35.38 24.18 25.46
C ARG A 665 -36.60 24.01 24.55
N ILE A 666 -37.75 23.66 25.12
CA ILE A 666 -39.05 23.68 24.45
C ILE A 666 -39.63 25.08 24.65
N TRP A 667 -39.79 25.83 23.58
CA TRP A 667 -40.40 27.17 23.62
C TRP A 667 -41.90 27.10 23.36
N THR A 668 -42.70 27.84 24.11
CA THR A 668 -44.11 28.08 23.80
C THR A 668 -44.28 29.15 22.73
N LYS A 669 -45.37 29.09 21.96
CA LYS A 669 -45.68 30.07 20.91
C LYS A 669 -45.93 31.43 21.58
N GLY A 670 -45.01 32.39 21.43
CA GLY A 670 -45.18 33.75 21.98
C GLY A 670 -43.95 34.38 22.63
N GLU A 671 -42.93 33.58 23.00
CA GLU A 671 -41.68 34.13 23.56
C GLU A 671 -40.53 33.96 22.54
N LYS A 672 -40.12 35.08 21.96
CA LYS A 672 -38.87 35.18 21.20
C LYS A 672 -37.74 35.61 22.12
#